data_137507206b4c49959055dd7fc7a12f4f
#
_entry.id   137507206b4c49959055dd7fc7a12f4f
#
_cell.length_a   1.000
_cell.length_b   1.000
_cell.length_c   1.000
_cell.angle_alpha   90.00
_cell.angle_beta   90.00
_cell.angle_gamma   90.00
#
_symmetry.space_group_name_H-M   'P 1'
#
loop_
_entity.id
_entity.type
_entity.pdbx_description
1 polymer ?
#
loop_
_entity_poly.entity_id
_entity_poly.type
_entity_poly.pdbx_seq_one_letter_code
_entity_poly.pdbx_strand_id
1 'polypeptide(L)'
;MKGMDPMRITRIATLCLMVIPAVPGLVHAQAAAASSPKKIEVTVDAAQVSPPVSKYEYGMFIEHIRTLIYRSLWAEMLDDRKFYHPITSGGPKAPPGGVTRRFRMFLSRRWRPVGPDAFVVMDTEQPFVGEHSPRIDLDSSVPHGIRQGGLTLVGGKRYTGHIVLRGNSGARVKVSLVWGEGPNGRQTITIGALPVAYQEFPLRFTSRVGTSEGALEITGTGSGSFRIGAVSVMPADNVDGFRPDTIALLRRLHSGFWRLPGGNFVSDFNWYDSVGPRDKRPPILDHAWNAVQSNDVGMDEFMTLCKLIGTEPYITVNAGFGDAHSAAEEVEYMNGAVSTRLGALRARNGHPVPYHVKFWNIGNEPYGPWELGRTDLKYYVLKHNEFARAMRKVDPSIVLLASGAMPDEETIEGIASELHLKDYQVPFCSDADWTCGYLKHSWGLFDGITEHWYSRAGVRFDLEAAKKGKRYQGMEAGYVPVKQTVLQWVRKPSNRVHLKAEEWQEYERRFPGMIKKHIFMSNDEYAYTARGFREGPNLKLALAYAMVFNEMLRHTDFLRMTAFTMGVSTLDISPVAAVLNTNGLLFKLYGDHMGAGMLPVAVTGNSPQPLPEQHPFDGFPHTNAGSPTYPLDVVAALSPDRKHLTLSVVNATDSAVPLTLHVNGARVTGKTTLWKMTGKDLNAANRVGQSPQVQVKKVAVTEAGNVLSVPPISVDIYRFPVAPRPQ
;
A
#
# COMPACT_ATOMS: atom_id res chain seq x y z
N MET A 1 -24.72 14.20 51.78
CA MET A 1 -24.13 14.24 53.14
C MET A 1 -22.65 14.01 52.94
N LYS A 2 -21.89 15.05 53.15
CA LYS A 2 -20.72 15.22 54.03
C LYS A 2 -19.67 14.13 53.84
N GLY A 3 -18.45 14.32 53.44
CA GLY A 3 -17.60 15.51 53.54
C GLY A 3 -16.25 15.07 54.06
N MET A 4 -15.25 15.77 53.56
CA MET A 4 -13.94 16.05 54.19
C MET A 4 -12.71 15.30 53.69
N ASP A 5 -11.95 16.05 53.03
CA ASP A 5 -10.52 16.17 52.81
C ASP A 5 -9.75 16.52 54.12
N PRO A 6 -8.44 16.77 54.07
CA PRO A 6 -7.22 15.94 53.86
C PRO A 6 -6.28 16.00 55.07
N MET A 7 -5.17 15.25 55.09
CA MET A 7 -4.03 15.64 55.93
C MET A 7 -2.66 15.27 55.34
N ARG A 8 -1.90 16.30 55.13
CA ARG A 8 -0.43 16.31 54.94
C ARG A 8 0.24 15.89 56.27
N ILE A 9 1.32 15.10 56.18
CA ILE A 9 2.40 15.21 57.19
C ILE A 9 3.75 15.04 56.45
N THR A 10 4.63 15.95 56.83
CA THR A 10 5.97 16.24 56.30
C THR A 10 7.03 15.65 57.25
N ARG A 11 8.14 15.19 56.63
CA ARG A 11 9.54 15.11 57.15
C ARG A 11 9.82 14.16 58.34
N ILE A 12 10.90 13.36 58.18
CA ILE A 12 12.22 13.64 58.81
C ILE A 12 13.23 12.66 58.19
N ALA A 13 14.37 13.19 57.69
CA ALA A 13 15.55 12.47 57.28
C ALA A 13 16.36 12.09 58.53
N THR A 14 16.87 10.88 58.58
CA THR A 14 17.94 10.51 59.51
C THR A 14 19.06 9.80 58.75
N LEU A 15 20.19 10.49 58.67
CA LEU A 15 21.44 10.09 58.06
C LEU A 15 22.16 9.18 59.09
N CYS A 16 22.38 7.91 58.74
CA CYS A 16 23.37 7.08 59.48
C CYS A 16 24.54 6.78 58.52
N LEU A 17 25.67 7.45 58.76
CA LEU A 17 26.98 7.09 58.18
C LEU A 17 27.47 5.80 58.84
N MET A 18 27.63 4.70 58.08
CA MET A 18 28.50 3.61 58.44
C MET A 18 29.74 3.65 57.53
N VAL A 19 30.87 3.89 58.14
CA VAL A 19 32.19 3.78 57.52
C VAL A 19 32.57 2.29 57.49
N ILE A 20 32.79 1.75 56.30
CA ILE A 20 33.41 0.44 56.08
C ILE A 20 34.73 0.67 55.34
N PRO A 21 35.84 0.07 55.79
CA PRO A 21 37.16 0.33 55.22
C PRO A 21 37.29 -0.30 53.83
N ALA A 22 37.81 0.47 52.88
CA ALA A 22 38.12 0.06 51.51
C ALA A 22 39.33 -0.91 51.51
N VAL A 23 39.11 -2.10 51.01
CA VAL A 23 40.18 -3.00 50.54
C VAL A 23 40.35 -2.77 49.05
N PRO A 24 41.52 -2.43 48.51
CA PRO A 24 41.71 -2.30 47.11
C PRO A 24 41.84 -3.67 46.44
N GLY A 25 40.71 -4.20 46.00
CA GLY A 25 40.72 -5.32 45.07
C GLY A 25 40.98 -4.81 43.64
N LEU A 26 42.13 -5.18 43.12
CA LEU A 26 42.39 -5.03 41.69
C LEU A 26 41.39 -5.84 40.87
N VAL A 27 40.33 -5.17 40.37
CA VAL A 27 39.53 -5.71 39.30
C VAL A 27 40.30 -5.51 37.98
N HIS A 28 40.97 -6.54 37.53
CA HIS A 28 41.41 -6.61 36.15
C HIS A 28 40.14 -6.63 35.28
N ALA A 29 39.81 -5.47 34.73
CA ALA A 29 38.93 -5.41 33.59
C ALA A 29 39.65 -6.13 32.43
N GLN A 30 39.40 -7.39 32.24
CA GLN A 30 39.68 -8.04 30.97
C GLN A 30 38.90 -7.27 29.90
N ALA A 31 39.60 -6.41 29.17
CA ALA A 31 39.11 -5.91 27.90
C ALA A 31 38.79 -7.14 27.05
N ALA A 32 37.50 -7.39 26.80
CA ALA A 32 37.08 -8.37 25.83
C ALA A 32 37.77 -8.00 24.53
N ALA A 33 38.79 -8.78 24.13
CA ALA A 33 39.43 -8.65 22.85
C ALA A 33 38.32 -8.65 21.81
N ALA A 34 38.17 -7.53 21.08
CA ALA A 34 37.25 -7.45 19.95
C ALA A 34 37.64 -8.59 19.00
N SER A 35 36.85 -9.67 18.98
CA SER A 35 37.05 -10.76 18.04
C SER A 35 36.99 -10.15 16.64
N SER A 36 38.06 -10.37 15.84
CA SER A 36 38.08 -9.98 14.44
C SER A 36 36.79 -10.40 13.79
N PRO A 37 36.12 -9.54 12.98
CA PRO A 37 34.84 -9.87 12.38
C PRO A 37 34.98 -11.19 11.61
N LYS A 38 34.11 -12.14 11.93
CA LYS A 38 34.13 -13.48 11.33
C LYS A 38 33.98 -13.34 9.82
N LYS A 39 34.96 -13.82 9.05
CA LYS A 39 34.96 -13.82 7.59
C LYS A 39 33.80 -14.70 7.09
N ILE A 40 32.95 -14.16 6.24
CA ILE A 40 31.83 -14.89 5.60
C ILE A 40 32.35 -15.40 4.25
N GLU A 41 32.19 -16.68 4.00
CA GLU A 41 32.44 -17.27 2.69
C GLU A 41 31.11 -17.56 2.00
N VAL A 42 31.00 -17.10 0.77
CA VAL A 42 29.80 -17.22 -0.07
C VAL A 42 30.21 -17.89 -1.37
N THR A 43 29.52 -18.99 -1.69
CA THR A 43 29.67 -19.67 -2.98
C THR A 43 28.41 -19.43 -3.81
N VAL A 44 28.59 -18.88 -5.01
CA VAL A 44 27.57 -18.68 -6.02
C VAL A 44 27.78 -19.71 -7.11
N ASP A 45 26.77 -20.54 -7.38
CA ASP A 45 26.81 -21.51 -8.47
C ASP A 45 26.02 -21.00 -9.68
N ALA A 46 26.73 -20.40 -10.63
CA ALA A 46 26.15 -19.85 -11.86
C ALA A 46 25.60 -20.93 -12.82
N ALA A 47 25.85 -22.22 -12.56
CA ALA A 47 25.28 -23.33 -13.34
C ALA A 47 23.87 -23.73 -12.82
N GLN A 48 23.59 -23.51 -11.54
CA GLN A 48 22.29 -23.80 -10.93
C GLN A 48 21.36 -22.58 -11.02
N VAL A 49 20.58 -22.51 -12.07
CA VAL A 49 19.74 -21.36 -12.42
C VAL A 49 18.27 -21.68 -12.13
N SER A 50 17.62 -20.82 -11.34
CA SER A 50 16.18 -20.84 -11.12
C SER A 50 15.41 -20.17 -12.27
N PRO A 51 14.07 -20.32 -12.35
CA PRO A 51 13.26 -19.58 -13.30
C PRO A 51 13.51 -18.07 -13.22
N PRO A 52 13.38 -17.35 -14.36
CA PRO A 52 13.67 -15.92 -14.38
C PRO A 52 12.72 -15.15 -13.48
N VAL A 53 13.23 -14.08 -12.87
CA VAL A 53 12.44 -13.12 -12.11
C VAL A 53 11.29 -12.61 -12.95
N SER A 54 10.07 -12.76 -12.45
CA SER A 54 8.86 -12.27 -13.12
C SER A 54 8.89 -10.74 -13.22
N LYS A 55 8.35 -10.20 -14.32
CA LYS A 55 8.12 -8.75 -14.38
C LYS A 55 7.12 -8.24 -13.32
N TYR A 56 6.37 -9.15 -12.72
CA TYR A 56 5.38 -8.88 -11.68
C TYR A 56 5.93 -9.02 -10.25
N GLU A 57 7.23 -9.23 -10.08
CA GLU A 57 7.86 -9.38 -8.76
C GLU A 57 7.76 -8.13 -7.89
N TYR A 58 7.80 -6.95 -8.49
CA TYR A 58 7.72 -5.67 -7.77
C TYR A 58 6.43 -4.91 -8.10
N GLY A 59 5.29 -5.60 -8.05
CA GLY A 59 3.99 -4.99 -8.21
C GLY A 59 3.58 -4.17 -7.00
N MET A 60 2.48 -3.46 -7.15
CA MET A 60 1.94 -2.55 -6.14
C MET A 60 0.45 -2.79 -5.93
N PHE A 61 -0.01 -2.50 -4.74
CA PHE A 61 -1.41 -2.51 -4.35
C PHE A 61 -1.84 -1.11 -3.93
N ILE A 62 -3.05 -0.72 -4.27
CA ILE A 62 -3.69 0.50 -3.77
C ILE A 62 -5.20 0.32 -3.67
N GLU A 63 -5.80 0.95 -2.67
CA GLU A 63 -7.24 0.98 -2.49
C GLU A 63 -7.75 2.34 -1.98
N HIS A 64 -9.05 2.52 -2.06
CA HIS A 64 -9.76 3.68 -1.53
C HIS A 64 -9.85 3.66 -0.01
N ILE A 65 -8.71 3.73 0.71
CA ILE A 65 -8.73 3.97 2.15
C ILE A 65 -9.05 5.44 2.41
N ARG A 66 -10.33 5.75 2.54
CA ARG A 66 -10.79 7.12 2.78
C ARG A 66 -10.27 8.09 1.70
N THR A 67 -9.48 9.10 2.06
CA THR A 67 -8.93 10.08 1.11
C THR A 67 -7.53 9.71 0.60
N LEU A 68 -7.04 8.49 0.79
CA LEU A 68 -5.67 8.12 0.44
C LEU A 68 -5.33 8.43 -1.03
N ILE A 69 -6.13 7.93 -1.98
CA ILE A 69 -5.94 8.17 -3.42
C ILE A 69 -6.06 9.66 -3.74
N TYR A 70 -7.07 10.33 -3.16
CA TYR A 70 -7.34 11.75 -3.36
C TYR A 70 -6.29 12.68 -2.74
N ARG A 71 -5.46 12.19 -1.82
CA ARG A 71 -4.35 12.96 -1.21
C ARG A 71 -2.99 12.63 -1.79
N SER A 72 -2.87 11.51 -2.49
CA SER A 72 -1.58 11.03 -3.00
C SER A 72 -1.46 11.08 -4.52
N LEU A 73 -2.45 10.59 -5.24
CA LEU A 73 -2.39 10.41 -6.69
C LEU A 73 -3.25 11.41 -7.45
N TRP A 74 -4.46 11.67 -6.96
CA TRP A 74 -5.45 12.48 -7.63
C TRP A 74 -5.23 13.98 -7.36
N ALA A 75 -5.39 14.80 -8.38
CA ALA A 75 -5.07 16.22 -8.29
C ALA A 75 -6.24 17.10 -7.79
N GLU A 76 -7.45 16.53 -7.58
CA GLU A 76 -8.59 17.29 -7.08
C GLU A 76 -8.29 17.88 -5.71
N MET A 77 -8.49 19.18 -5.58
CA MET A 77 -8.20 19.92 -4.36
C MET A 77 -9.37 19.98 -3.39
N LEU A 78 -10.59 19.73 -3.86
CA LEU A 78 -11.80 19.80 -3.07
C LEU A 78 -12.21 18.42 -2.57
N ASP A 79 -12.64 18.37 -1.31
CA ASP A 79 -13.30 17.21 -0.76
C ASP A 79 -14.81 17.36 -0.90
N ASP A 80 -15.53 16.21 -0.98
CA ASP A 80 -17.00 16.22 -1.04
C ASP A 80 -17.54 17.22 -2.08
N ARG A 81 -16.93 17.18 -3.27
CA ARG A 81 -17.22 18.12 -4.36
C ARG A 81 -18.60 17.93 -5.02
N LYS A 82 -19.30 16.87 -4.63
CA LYS A 82 -20.68 16.52 -5.03
C LYS A 82 -21.64 16.52 -3.84
N PHE A 83 -21.20 17.08 -2.71
CA PHE A 83 -22.02 17.47 -1.55
C PHE A 83 -22.78 16.33 -0.87
N TYR A 84 -22.16 15.19 -0.62
CA TYR A 84 -22.75 14.07 0.14
C TYR A 84 -23.11 14.50 1.59
N HIS A 85 -22.28 15.32 2.21
CA HIS A 85 -22.46 15.70 3.59
C HIS A 85 -23.29 17.00 3.74
N PRO A 86 -24.12 17.10 4.78
CA PRO A 86 -24.80 18.36 5.11
C PRO A 86 -23.81 19.52 5.31
N ILE A 87 -24.18 20.68 4.79
CA ILE A 87 -23.40 21.92 4.89
C ILE A 87 -23.98 22.74 6.05
N THR A 88 -23.27 22.78 7.17
CA THR A 88 -23.68 23.49 8.38
C THR A 88 -22.49 24.16 9.06
N SER A 89 -22.74 25.21 9.88
CA SER A 89 -21.72 25.85 10.72
C SER A 89 -21.26 24.94 11.87
N GLY A 90 -22.14 24.03 12.32
CA GLY A 90 -21.84 23.04 13.34
C GLY A 90 -20.73 22.06 12.93
N GLY A 91 -19.93 21.61 13.89
CA GLY A 91 -18.96 20.52 13.66
C GLY A 91 -19.66 19.19 13.37
N PRO A 92 -19.05 18.26 12.62
CA PRO A 92 -19.57 16.91 12.53
C PRO A 92 -19.62 16.30 13.94
N LYS A 93 -20.77 15.73 14.32
CA LYS A 93 -20.80 14.85 15.51
C LYS A 93 -19.79 13.74 15.27
N ALA A 94 -18.93 13.48 16.26
CA ALA A 94 -17.99 12.36 16.17
C ALA A 94 -18.79 11.07 15.85
N PRO A 95 -18.36 10.27 14.88
CA PRO A 95 -19.06 9.02 14.59
C PRO A 95 -19.15 8.17 15.87
N PRO A 96 -20.26 7.46 16.08
CA PRO A 96 -20.35 6.50 17.18
C PRO A 96 -19.15 5.55 17.14
N GLY A 97 -18.42 5.43 18.25
CA GLY A 97 -17.19 4.62 18.31
C GLY A 97 -15.87 5.35 18.11
N GLY A 98 -15.90 6.63 17.75
CA GLY A 98 -14.72 7.50 17.63
C GLY A 98 -13.81 7.14 16.43
N VAL A 99 -13.29 8.15 15.76
CA VAL A 99 -12.23 7.95 14.76
C VAL A 99 -10.93 7.73 15.51
N THR A 100 -10.30 6.57 15.33
CA THR A 100 -8.99 6.33 15.91
C THR A 100 -8.00 7.39 15.43
N ARG A 101 -7.06 7.80 16.27
CA ARG A 101 -6.04 8.83 15.94
C ARG A 101 -5.30 8.51 14.61
N ARG A 102 -5.22 7.24 14.27
CA ARG A 102 -4.57 6.71 13.06
C ARG A 102 -5.19 7.23 11.77
N PHE A 103 -6.52 7.40 11.70
CA PHE A 103 -7.22 7.75 10.46
C PHE A 103 -7.68 9.22 10.41
N ARG A 104 -7.37 10.04 11.43
CA ARG A 104 -7.75 11.45 11.41
C ARG A 104 -7.17 12.24 10.24
N MET A 105 -5.96 11.90 9.81
CA MET A 105 -5.29 12.56 8.68
C MET A 105 -5.99 12.31 7.32
N PHE A 106 -6.85 11.30 7.24
CA PHE A 106 -7.60 10.95 6.04
C PHE A 106 -9.07 11.37 6.12
N LEU A 107 -9.44 12.28 7.01
CA LEU A 107 -10.80 12.81 7.07
C LEU A 107 -11.00 13.85 5.98
N SER A 108 -12.18 13.79 5.33
CA SER A 108 -12.60 14.79 4.36
C SER A 108 -12.83 16.15 5.02
N ARG A 109 -12.42 17.21 4.35
CA ARG A 109 -12.78 18.58 4.71
C ARG A 109 -14.27 18.80 4.43
N ARG A 110 -14.88 19.66 5.22
CA ARG A 110 -16.30 19.97 5.10
C ARG A 110 -16.51 21.32 4.46
N TRP A 111 -17.56 21.41 3.66
CA TRP A 111 -18.12 22.69 3.25
C TRP A 111 -18.79 23.37 4.45
N ARG A 112 -18.69 24.70 4.51
CA ARG A 112 -19.29 25.52 5.55
C ARG A 112 -20.13 26.61 4.91
N PRO A 113 -21.26 27.03 5.55
CA PRO A 113 -22.02 28.18 5.08
C PRO A 113 -21.19 29.47 5.10
N VAL A 114 -21.45 30.32 4.14
CA VAL A 114 -21.10 31.75 4.19
C VAL A 114 -22.40 32.50 4.47
N GLY A 115 -22.50 33.11 5.65
CA GLY A 115 -23.76 33.63 6.21
C GLY A 115 -24.46 32.60 7.09
N PRO A 116 -25.72 32.89 7.50
CA PRO A 116 -26.50 31.99 8.35
C PRO A 116 -26.84 30.65 7.69
N ASP A 117 -26.86 29.56 8.46
CA ASP A 117 -27.16 28.20 7.99
C ASP A 117 -28.52 28.12 7.27
N ALA A 118 -29.51 28.95 7.69
CA ALA A 118 -30.84 28.94 7.11
C ALA A 118 -30.89 29.24 5.59
N PHE A 119 -29.84 29.83 5.03
CA PHE A 119 -29.73 30.13 3.60
C PHE A 119 -29.13 28.98 2.78
N VAL A 120 -28.72 27.90 3.43
CA VAL A 120 -28.14 26.69 2.75
C VAL A 120 -29.04 25.52 3.02
N VAL A 121 -29.76 25.06 2.00
CA VAL A 121 -30.70 23.94 2.07
C VAL A 121 -30.12 22.77 1.24
N MET A 122 -30.06 21.60 1.85
CA MET A 122 -29.72 20.36 1.11
C MET A 122 -31.00 19.88 0.38
N ASP A 123 -31.14 20.31 -0.86
CA ASP A 123 -32.37 20.16 -1.65
C ASP A 123 -32.40 18.81 -2.37
N THR A 124 -33.46 18.04 -2.13
CA THR A 124 -33.69 16.67 -2.68
C THR A 124 -34.64 16.64 -3.87
N GLU A 125 -35.28 17.76 -4.24
CA GLU A 125 -36.30 17.74 -5.29
C GLU A 125 -35.74 17.50 -6.69
N GLN A 126 -34.57 18.04 -7.00
CA GLN A 126 -33.90 17.85 -8.32
C GLN A 126 -32.40 17.89 -8.14
N PRO A 127 -31.81 16.86 -7.49
CA PRO A 127 -30.38 16.82 -7.33
C PRO A 127 -29.67 16.67 -8.68
N PHE A 128 -28.47 17.20 -8.79
CA PHE A 128 -27.64 16.99 -9.97
C PHE A 128 -27.09 15.57 -10.03
N VAL A 129 -26.66 15.05 -8.88
CA VAL A 129 -26.14 13.71 -8.67
C VAL A 129 -26.30 13.33 -7.19
N GLY A 130 -26.44 12.06 -6.89
CA GLY A 130 -26.68 11.58 -5.53
C GLY A 130 -28.07 11.98 -5.00
N GLU A 131 -28.19 12.12 -3.69
CA GLU A 131 -29.50 12.32 -3.03
C GLU A 131 -29.95 13.78 -2.98
N HIS A 132 -29.02 14.74 -3.02
CA HIS A 132 -29.34 16.16 -2.88
C HIS A 132 -28.28 17.07 -3.52
N SER A 133 -28.66 18.32 -3.75
CA SER A 133 -27.75 19.40 -4.15
C SER A 133 -27.95 20.62 -3.24
N PRO A 134 -26.89 21.32 -2.80
CA PRO A 134 -27.06 22.52 -1.99
C PRO A 134 -27.78 23.62 -2.79
N ARG A 135 -28.90 24.09 -2.25
CA ARG A 135 -29.62 25.28 -2.68
C ARG A 135 -29.21 26.43 -1.77
N ILE A 136 -28.85 27.55 -2.35
CA ILE A 136 -28.51 28.80 -1.67
C ILE A 136 -29.63 29.79 -1.92
N ASP A 137 -30.33 30.16 -0.87
CA ASP A 137 -31.38 31.18 -0.91
C ASP A 137 -30.73 32.57 -0.80
N LEU A 138 -31.31 33.60 -1.44
CA LEU A 138 -30.76 34.94 -1.56
C LEU A 138 -31.68 35.98 -0.97
N ASP A 139 -31.11 36.98 -0.34
CA ASP A 139 -31.83 38.11 0.29
C ASP A 139 -31.34 39.47 -0.22
N SER A 140 -31.18 39.64 -1.50
CA SER A 140 -30.80 40.89 -2.17
C SER A 140 -29.31 41.21 -2.12
N SER A 141 -28.77 41.85 -1.10
CA SER A 141 -27.43 42.45 -1.13
C SER A 141 -26.37 41.71 -0.34
N VAL A 142 -26.80 40.94 0.67
CA VAL A 142 -25.84 40.17 1.50
C VAL A 142 -25.44 38.88 0.80
N PRO A 143 -24.15 38.63 0.62
CA PRO A 143 -23.72 37.38 0.01
C PRO A 143 -23.98 36.17 0.90
N HIS A 144 -24.69 35.17 0.34
CA HIS A 144 -24.88 33.84 0.96
C HIS A 144 -24.25 32.76 0.11
N GLY A 145 -23.77 31.70 0.73
CA GLY A 145 -23.12 30.61 -0.03
C GLY A 145 -22.41 29.62 0.83
N ILE A 146 -21.37 29.02 0.26
CA ILE A 146 -20.56 27.96 0.89
C ILE A 146 -19.06 28.17 0.69
N ARG A 147 -18.26 27.64 1.61
CA ARG A 147 -16.80 27.72 1.58
C ARG A 147 -16.17 26.41 2.04
N GLN A 148 -15.09 25.99 1.36
CA GLN A 148 -14.18 24.95 1.84
C GLN A 148 -12.76 25.50 1.98
N GLY A 149 -12.22 25.46 3.19
CA GLY A 149 -10.87 25.93 3.53
C GLY A 149 -9.83 24.81 3.59
N GLY A 150 -8.59 25.18 3.96
CA GLY A 150 -7.47 24.24 4.09
C GLY A 150 -6.91 23.77 2.75
N LEU A 151 -7.04 24.59 1.70
CA LEU A 151 -6.42 24.34 0.40
C LEU A 151 -4.98 24.84 0.43
N THR A 152 -4.03 23.97 0.00
CA THR A 152 -2.65 24.41 -0.19
C THR A 152 -2.48 24.99 -1.58
N LEU A 153 -2.14 26.27 -1.66
CA LEU A 153 -1.91 27.00 -2.88
C LEU A 153 -0.44 27.35 -3.05
N VAL A 154 0.05 27.32 -4.27
CA VAL A 154 1.43 27.71 -4.63
C VAL A 154 1.38 29.06 -5.36
N GLY A 155 2.19 30.01 -4.92
CA GLY A 155 2.28 31.33 -5.56
C GLY A 155 2.69 31.23 -7.02
N GLY A 156 2.00 31.95 -7.90
CA GLY A 156 2.20 31.91 -9.35
C GLY A 156 1.58 30.70 -10.07
N LYS A 157 1.10 29.69 -9.35
CA LYS A 157 0.51 28.49 -9.96
C LYS A 157 -0.89 28.74 -10.48
N ARG A 158 -1.18 28.19 -11.67
CA ARG A 158 -2.51 28.19 -12.29
C ARG A 158 -3.32 26.99 -11.84
N TYR A 159 -4.62 27.21 -11.66
CA TYR A 159 -5.62 26.21 -11.30
C TYR A 159 -6.74 26.24 -12.33
N THR A 160 -7.27 25.09 -12.70
CA THR A 160 -8.38 24.90 -13.61
C THR A 160 -9.47 24.08 -12.96
N GLY A 161 -10.68 24.22 -13.42
CA GLY A 161 -11.80 23.44 -12.96
C GLY A 161 -13.11 23.90 -13.57
N HIS A 162 -14.20 23.53 -12.95
CA HIS A 162 -15.54 23.91 -13.34
C HIS A 162 -16.49 23.87 -12.15
N ILE A 163 -17.64 24.50 -12.35
CA ILE A 163 -18.77 24.44 -11.42
C ILE A 163 -20.05 24.20 -12.20
N VAL A 164 -20.90 23.32 -11.71
CA VAL A 164 -22.23 23.05 -12.30
C VAL A 164 -23.29 23.78 -11.51
N LEU A 165 -24.00 24.69 -12.15
CA LEU A 165 -24.99 25.55 -11.51
C LEU A 165 -26.34 25.52 -12.25
N ARG A 166 -27.42 25.74 -11.49
CA ARG A 166 -28.73 26.13 -11.98
C ARG A 166 -29.36 27.19 -11.04
N GLY A 167 -30.26 27.99 -11.51
CA GLY A 167 -30.89 28.98 -10.64
C GLY A 167 -31.87 29.89 -11.33
N ASN A 168 -32.18 31.01 -10.67
CA ASN A 168 -33.02 32.07 -11.19
C ASN A 168 -32.19 33.12 -11.93
N SER A 169 -32.79 33.80 -12.88
CA SER A 169 -32.13 34.87 -13.65
C SER A 169 -31.69 36.07 -12.80
N GLY A 170 -32.32 36.25 -11.63
CA GLY A 170 -31.98 37.30 -10.66
C GLY A 170 -30.76 36.97 -9.77
N ALA A 171 -30.28 35.72 -9.79
CA ALA A 171 -29.11 35.33 -9.00
C ALA A 171 -27.81 35.67 -9.73
N ARG A 172 -26.85 36.22 -8.99
CA ARG A 172 -25.46 36.45 -9.44
C ARG A 172 -24.51 35.71 -8.54
N VAL A 173 -23.79 34.72 -9.11
CA VAL A 173 -22.87 33.85 -8.37
C VAL A 173 -21.43 34.32 -8.56
N LYS A 174 -20.68 34.35 -7.46
CA LYS A 174 -19.24 34.57 -7.43
C LYS A 174 -18.52 33.34 -6.93
N VAL A 175 -17.52 32.87 -7.69
CA VAL A 175 -16.63 31.78 -7.29
C VAL A 175 -15.25 32.38 -7.07
N SER A 176 -14.71 32.27 -5.87
CA SER A 176 -13.45 32.90 -5.45
C SER A 176 -12.46 31.88 -4.97
N LEU A 177 -11.26 31.85 -5.56
CA LEU A 177 -10.10 31.19 -4.95
C LEU A 177 -9.43 32.20 -4.01
N VAL A 178 -9.37 31.86 -2.72
CA VAL A 178 -8.96 32.74 -1.62
C VAL A 178 -7.61 32.29 -1.08
N TRP A 179 -6.65 33.21 -0.95
CA TRP A 179 -5.31 32.99 -0.39
C TRP A 179 -4.94 33.97 0.71
N GLY A 180 -5.83 34.90 1.04
CA GLY A 180 -5.63 35.92 2.08
C GLY A 180 -6.87 36.78 2.30
N GLU A 181 -6.73 37.82 3.10
CA GLU A 181 -7.81 38.75 3.39
C GLU A 181 -7.95 39.88 2.34
N GLY A 182 -9.12 40.48 2.32
CA GLY A 182 -9.43 41.60 1.45
C GLY A 182 -9.47 41.27 -0.06
N PRO A 183 -9.65 42.30 -0.90
CA PRO A 183 -9.81 42.12 -2.35
C PRO A 183 -8.53 41.60 -3.04
N ASN A 184 -7.34 41.87 -2.53
CA ASN A 184 -6.07 41.38 -3.04
C ASN A 184 -5.77 39.93 -2.60
N GLY A 185 -6.49 39.41 -1.60
CA GLY A 185 -6.34 38.03 -1.09
C GLY A 185 -7.13 37.00 -1.85
N ARG A 186 -7.68 37.32 -3.02
CA ARG A 186 -8.49 36.39 -3.83
C ARG A 186 -8.52 36.73 -5.30
N GLN A 187 -8.91 35.76 -6.12
CA GLN A 187 -9.36 35.95 -7.48
C GLN A 187 -10.80 35.45 -7.60
N THR A 188 -11.68 36.28 -8.20
CA THR A 188 -13.12 36.00 -8.30
C THR A 188 -13.54 35.89 -9.75
N ILE A 189 -14.35 34.88 -10.06
CA ILE A 189 -15.09 34.72 -11.31
C ILE A 189 -16.55 35.00 -11.02
N THR A 190 -17.18 35.88 -11.79
CA THR A 190 -18.59 36.20 -11.65
C THR A 190 -19.39 35.50 -12.75
N ILE A 191 -20.41 34.77 -12.35
CA ILE A 191 -21.35 34.05 -13.21
C ILE A 191 -22.72 34.70 -13.04
N GLY A 192 -23.27 35.26 -14.10
CA GLY A 192 -24.61 35.88 -14.10
C GLY A 192 -25.57 35.12 -15.01
N ALA A 193 -26.86 35.47 -14.92
CA ALA A 193 -27.92 34.88 -15.76
C ALA A 193 -27.93 33.34 -15.72
N LEU A 194 -28.13 32.78 -14.52
CA LEU A 194 -28.14 31.33 -14.34
C LEU A 194 -29.30 30.69 -15.11
N PRO A 195 -29.07 29.55 -15.80
CA PRO A 195 -30.10 28.78 -16.47
C PRO A 195 -31.00 28.03 -15.47
N VAL A 196 -32.21 27.70 -15.87
CA VAL A 196 -33.13 26.87 -15.08
C VAL A 196 -32.72 25.38 -15.05
N ALA A 197 -31.93 24.93 -16.01
CA ALA A 197 -31.30 23.61 -16.02
C ALA A 197 -29.85 23.69 -15.57
N TYR A 198 -29.30 22.59 -15.02
CA TYR A 198 -27.87 22.54 -14.66
C TYR A 198 -27.00 22.72 -15.88
N GLN A 199 -26.05 23.66 -15.76
CA GLN A 199 -25.04 23.97 -16.77
C GLN A 199 -23.67 24.06 -16.13
N GLU A 200 -22.64 23.60 -16.83
CA GLU A 200 -21.25 23.71 -16.42
C GLU A 200 -20.68 25.09 -16.80
N PHE A 201 -19.91 25.67 -15.88
CA PHE A 201 -19.18 26.93 -16.06
C PHE A 201 -17.69 26.69 -15.75
N PRO A 202 -16.77 27.05 -16.65
CA PRO A 202 -15.35 26.85 -16.45
C PRO A 202 -14.79 27.78 -15.37
N LEU A 203 -13.83 27.27 -14.59
CA LEU A 203 -13.09 28.00 -13.58
C LEU A 203 -11.61 28.06 -13.95
N ARG A 204 -11.00 29.24 -13.87
CA ARG A 204 -9.56 29.44 -14.12
C ARG A 204 -9.02 30.45 -13.12
N PHE A 205 -8.06 30.01 -12.30
CA PHE A 205 -7.45 30.86 -11.29
C PHE A 205 -5.94 30.85 -11.37
N THR A 206 -5.31 31.92 -10.88
CA THR A 206 -3.88 32.00 -10.63
C THR A 206 -3.68 32.54 -9.22
N SER A 207 -3.13 31.72 -8.33
CA SER A 207 -2.83 32.20 -6.96
C SER A 207 -1.63 33.14 -7.00
N ARG A 208 -1.74 34.31 -6.39
CA ARG A 208 -0.62 35.26 -6.29
C ARG A 208 0.36 34.88 -5.18
N VAL A 209 -0.12 34.22 -4.15
CA VAL A 209 0.65 33.91 -2.94
C VAL A 209 0.52 32.43 -2.60
N GLY A 210 1.59 31.82 -2.08
CA GLY A 210 1.56 30.49 -1.51
C GLY A 210 0.94 30.51 -0.12
N THR A 211 0.05 29.55 0.19
CA THR A 211 -0.56 29.38 1.51
C THR A 211 -1.03 27.95 1.73
N SER A 212 -1.03 27.48 2.97
CA SER A 212 -1.69 26.24 3.39
C SER A 212 -3.15 26.43 3.82
N GLU A 213 -3.60 27.68 3.94
CA GLU A 213 -4.92 28.07 4.46
C GLU A 213 -5.84 28.66 3.38
N GLY A 214 -5.58 28.31 2.13
CA GLY A 214 -6.43 28.73 1.00
C GLY A 214 -7.84 28.17 1.10
N ALA A 215 -8.75 28.75 0.33
CA ALA A 215 -10.15 28.30 0.28
C ALA A 215 -10.76 28.49 -1.11
N LEU A 216 -11.78 27.67 -1.41
CA LEU A 216 -12.75 27.99 -2.44
C LEU A 216 -14.04 28.50 -1.79
N GLU A 217 -14.53 29.64 -2.25
CA GLU A 217 -15.76 30.29 -1.76
C GLU A 217 -16.72 30.49 -2.94
N ILE A 218 -17.95 30.02 -2.76
CA ILE A 218 -19.03 30.14 -3.75
C ILE A 218 -20.16 30.92 -3.08
N THR A 219 -20.42 32.14 -3.50
CA THR A 219 -21.44 33.01 -2.91
C THR A 219 -22.35 33.59 -3.99
N GLY A 220 -23.56 33.93 -3.61
CA GLY A 220 -24.51 34.58 -4.49
C GLY A 220 -25.13 35.82 -3.83
N THR A 221 -25.57 36.76 -4.68
CA THR A 221 -26.37 37.94 -4.35
C THR A 221 -27.53 38.07 -5.35
N GLY A 222 -28.50 38.90 -5.05
CA GLY A 222 -29.69 39.14 -5.87
C GLY A 222 -30.94 38.48 -5.30
N SER A 223 -31.86 38.02 -6.13
CA SER A 223 -33.14 37.48 -5.69
C SER A 223 -33.33 36.01 -6.12
N GLY A 224 -34.12 35.27 -5.36
CA GLY A 224 -34.42 33.87 -5.60
C GLY A 224 -33.37 32.91 -4.99
N SER A 225 -32.92 31.96 -5.75
CA SER A 225 -31.96 30.97 -5.29
C SER A 225 -31.12 30.40 -6.42
N PHE A 226 -30.00 29.74 -6.06
CA PHE A 226 -29.26 28.92 -6.99
C PHE A 226 -28.87 27.58 -6.34
N ARG A 227 -28.64 26.57 -7.19
CA ARG A 227 -28.19 25.25 -6.76
C ARG A 227 -26.83 24.94 -7.33
N ILE A 228 -26.01 24.22 -6.56
CA ILE A 228 -24.67 23.78 -6.95
C ILE A 228 -24.73 22.26 -7.15
N GLY A 229 -24.50 21.81 -8.40
CA GLY A 229 -24.54 20.39 -8.73
C GLY A 229 -23.22 19.66 -8.40
N ALA A 230 -22.12 20.24 -8.84
CA ALA A 230 -20.76 19.76 -8.61
C ALA A 230 -19.77 20.90 -8.76
N VAL A 231 -18.59 20.78 -8.18
CA VAL A 231 -17.50 21.71 -8.36
C VAL A 231 -16.15 20.99 -8.35
N SER A 232 -15.21 21.41 -9.20
CA SER A 232 -13.86 20.85 -9.27
C SER A 232 -12.83 21.97 -9.37
N VAL A 233 -11.71 21.83 -8.68
CA VAL A 233 -10.54 22.70 -8.82
C VAL A 233 -9.27 21.86 -8.71
N MET A 234 -8.47 21.87 -9.76
CA MET A 234 -7.20 21.14 -9.84
C MET A 234 -6.05 22.08 -10.24
N PRO A 235 -4.80 21.78 -9.90
CA PRO A 235 -3.65 22.38 -10.58
C PRO A 235 -3.76 22.21 -12.10
N ALA A 236 -3.48 23.26 -12.87
CA ALA A 236 -3.67 23.23 -14.32
C ALA A 236 -2.66 22.32 -15.06
N ASP A 237 -1.60 21.90 -14.38
CA ASP A 237 -0.58 20.97 -14.85
C ASP A 237 -0.88 19.49 -14.52
N ASN A 238 -2.08 19.18 -13.99
CA ASN A 238 -2.47 17.79 -13.78
C ASN A 238 -2.47 17.01 -15.10
N VAL A 239 -2.25 15.72 -15.04
CA VAL A 239 -2.25 14.82 -16.20
C VAL A 239 -3.44 13.88 -16.06
N ASP A 240 -4.47 14.10 -16.86
CA ASP A 240 -5.72 13.31 -16.83
C ASP A 240 -6.35 13.23 -15.41
N GLY A 241 -6.20 14.28 -14.60
CA GLY A 241 -6.66 14.35 -13.23
C GLY A 241 -5.64 13.86 -12.19
N PHE A 242 -4.51 13.29 -12.60
CA PHE A 242 -3.46 12.80 -11.70
C PHE A 242 -2.37 13.86 -11.46
N ARG A 243 -1.70 13.73 -10.32
CA ARG A 243 -0.55 14.56 -9.93
C ARG A 243 0.69 14.17 -10.75
N PRO A 244 1.28 15.08 -11.55
CA PRO A 244 2.43 14.77 -12.39
C PRO A 244 3.69 14.38 -11.61
N ASP A 245 3.88 14.96 -10.40
CA ASP A 245 5.02 14.68 -9.54
C ASP A 245 5.00 13.22 -9.02
N THR A 246 3.84 12.72 -8.58
CA THR A 246 3.68 11.33 -8.11
C THR A 246 3.79 10.35 -9.27
N ILE A 247 3.14 10.61 -10.41
CA ILE A 247 3.25 9.77 -11.61
C ILE A 247 4.72 9.61 -12.06
N ALA A 248 5.47 10.71 -12.12
CA ALA A 248 6.88 10.67 -12.53
C ALA A 248 7.75 9.82 -11.59
N LEU A 249 7.45 9.82 -10.28
CA LEU A 249 8.16 9.00 -9.30
C LEU A 249 7.77 7.52 -9.39
N LEU A 250 6.48 7.22 -9.53
CA LEU A 250 5.97 5.85 -9.61
C LEU A 250 6.48 5.11 -10.86
N ARG A 251 6.61 5.79 -12.00
CA ARG A 251 7.26 5.25 -13.20
C ARG A 251 8.66 4.69 -12.96
N ARG A 252 9.40 5.28 -12.01
CA ARG A 252 10.79 4.89 -11.70
C ARG A 252 10.89 3.63 -10.86
N LEU A 253 9.77 3.09 -10.38
CA LEU A 253 9.76 1.89 -9.54
C LEU A 253 9.76 0.60 -10.36
N HIS A 254 9.49 0.68 -11.67
CA HIS A 254 9.40 -0.47 -12.57
C HIS A 254 8.40 -1.53 -12.10
N SER A 255 7.30 -1.08 -11.47
CA SER A 255 6.24 -1.99 -11.03
C SER A 255 5.57 -2.66 -12.22
N GLY A 256 5.53 -3.99 -12.26
CA GLY A 256 4.97 -4.74 -13.37
C GLY A 256 3.45 -4.71 -13.42
N PHE A 257 2.79 -4.56 -12.28
CA PHE A 257 1.34 -4.43 -12.17
C PHE A 257 0.93 -3.56 -10.97
N TRP A 258 -0.32 -3.07 -11.02
CA TRP A 258 -1.02 -2.48 -9.89
C TRP A 258 -2.33 -3.21 -9.64
N ARG A 259 -2.53 -3.68 -8.41
CA ARG A 259 -3.76 -4.31 -7.95
C ARG A 259 -4.77 -3.24 -7.54
N LEU A 260 -5.96 -3.31 -8.10
CA LEU A 260 -7.03 -2.30 -8.08
C LEU A 260 -8.40 -3.00 -7.96
N PRO A 261 -9.48 -2.35 -7.53
CA PRO A 261 -9.59 -1.04 -6.91
C PRO A 261 -9.26 -1.09 -5.42
N GLY A 262 -8.94 -2.25 -4.87
CA GLY A 262 -8.56 -2.34 -3.48
C GLY A 262 -8.60 -3.71 -2.86
N GLY A 263 -8.40 -3.69 -1.54
CA GLY A 263 -8.60 -4.75 -0.58
C GLY A 263 -10.03 -4.74 -0.05
N ASN A 264 -10.21 -4.37 1.25
CA ASN A 264 -11.53 -4.35 1.89
C ASN A 264 -12.55 -3.47 1.17
N PHE A 265 -12.10 -2.40 0.53
CA PHE A 265 -12.95 -1.52 -0.27
C PHE A 265 -13.76 -2.26 -1.33
N VAL A 266 -13.18 -3.29 -1.97
CA VAL A 266 -13.82 -3.96 -3.10
C VAL A 266 -15.10 -4.70 -2.70
N SER A 267 -15.23 -5.12 -1.44
CA SER A 267 -16.32 -5.98 -0.99
C SER A 267 -17.71 -5.31 -0.96
N ASP A 268 -17.75 -3.96 -1.01
CA ASP A 268 -18.97 -3.14 -1.13
C ASP A 268 -18.96 -2.28 -2.41
N PHE A 269 -17.97 -2.43 -3.25
CA PHE A 269 -17.78 -1.58 -4.41
C PHE A 269 -18.69 -2.01 -5.58
N ASN A 270 -19.49 -1.05 -6.06
CA ASN A 270 -20.23 -1.19 -7.31
C ASN A 270 -19.46 -0.50 -8.44
N TRP A 271 -18.85 -1.27 -9.33
CA TRP A 271 -18.04 -0.73 -10.41
C TRP A 271 -18.84 0.16 -11.39
N TYR A 272 -20.15 -0.07 -11.56
CA TYR A 272 -21.02 0.77 -12.40
C TYR A 272 -21.06 2.24 -11.94
N ASP A 273 -21.02 2.48 -10.63
CA ASP A 273 -21.03 3.84 -10.07
C ASP A 273 -19.73 4.60 -10.32
N SER A 274 -18.70 3.90 -10.80
CA SER A 274 -17.36 4.44 -10.98
C SER A 274 -16.98 4.70 -12.45
N VAL A 275 -17.89 4.50 -13.40
CA VAL A 275 -17.65 4.72 -14.84
C VAL A 275 -18.57 5.79 -15.41
N GLY A 276 -18.23 6.31 -16.59
CA GLY A 276 -18.96 7.42 -17.23
C GLY A 276 -18.53 8.80 -16.73
N PRO A 277 -19.32 9.87 -17.01
CA PRO A 277 -18.98 11.24 -16.66
C PRO A 277 -18.81 11.41 -15.15
N ARG A 278 -17.62 11.84 -14.69
CA ARG A 278 -17.25 11.91 -13.25
C ARG A 278 -18.25 12.69 -12.38
N ASP A 279 -18.79 13.78 -12.88
CA ASP A 279 -19.74 14.60 -12.15
C ASP A 279 -21.12 13.93 -11.97
N LYS A 280 -21.39 12.91 -12.77
CA LYS A 280 -22.64 12.11 -12.70
C LYS A 280 -22.49 10.82 -11.90
N ARG A 281 -21.26 10.46 -11.48
CA ARG A 281 -21.05 9.33 -10.62
C ARG A 281 -21.49 9.65 -9.19
N PRO A 282 -22.38 8.85 -8.55
CA PRO A 282 -22.91 9.17 -7.25
C PRO A 282 -21.79 9.12 -6.18
N PRO A 283 -21.74 10.08 -5.25
CA PRO A 283 -20.96 9.91 -4.03
C PRO A 283 -21.66 8.88 -3.13
N ILE A 284 -20.90 7.90 -2.63
CA ILE A 284 -21.43 6.79 -1.82
C ILE A 284 -20.69 6.69 -0.48
N LEU A 285 -21.34 6.06 0.51
CA LEU A 285 -20.66 5.64 1.73
C LEU A 285 -19.99 4.29 1.49
N ASP A 286 -18.68 4.27 1.58
CA ASP A 286 -17.88 3.06 1.67
C ASP A 286 -17.96 2.52 3.11
N HIS A 287 -18.58 1.36 3.29
CA HIS A 287 -18.78 0.76 4.60
C HIS A 287 -17.51 0.08 5.13
N ALA A 288 -16.60 -0.38 4.27
CA ALA A 288 -15.35 -1.00 4.69
C ALA A 288 -14.45 -0.02 5.47
N TRP A 289 -14.31 1.20 4.98
CA TRP A 289 -13.47 2.22 5.61
C TRP A 289 -14.27 3.33 6.32
N ASN A 290 -15.61 3.22 6.31
CA ASN A 290 -16.52 4.23 6.87
C ASN A 290 -16.15 5.65 6.40
N ALA A 291 -16.17 5.82 5.08
CA ALA A 291 -15.80 7.08 4.43
C ALA A 291 -16.62 7.30 3.16
N VAL A 292 -16.84 8.55 2.79
CA VAL A 292 -17.51 8.87 1.54
C VAL A 292 -16.50 8.79 0.40
N GLN A 293 -16.87 8.06 -0.64
CA GLN A 293 -16.19 7.99 -1.92
C GLN A 293 -16.94 8.86 -2.92
N SER A 294 -16.18 9.71 -3.61
CA SER A 294 -16.76 10.55 -4.66
C SER A 294 -16.93 9.81 -5.98
N ASN A 295 -16.37 8.62 -6.13
CA ASN A 295 -16.26 7.87 -7.38
C ASN A 295 -15.58 8.64 -8.53
N ASP A 296 -14.76 9.64 -8.21
CA ASP A 296 -14.02 10.40 -9.21
C ASP A 296 -12.84 9.61 -9.80
N VAL A 297 -12.24 8.75 -8.99
CA VAL A 297 -11.24 7.78 -9.43
C VAL A 297 -11.92 6.43 -9.45
N GLY A 298 -12.34 6.02 -10.62
CA GLY A 298 -13.01 4.76 -10.87
C GLY A 298 -12.22 3.87 -11.82
N MET A 299 -12.90 2.93 -12.45
CA MET A 299 -12.24 1.91 -13.28
C MET A 299 -11.48 2.51 -14.46
N ASP A 300 -12.06 3.49 -15.16
CA ASP A 300 -11.39 4.15 -16.30
C ASP A 300 -10.17 4.97 -15.86
N GLU A 301 -10.23 5.63 -14.70
CA GLU A 301 -9.09 6.34 -14.13
C GLU A 301 -8.00 5.38 -13.65
N PHE A 302 -8.33 4.21 -13.13
CA PHE A 302 -7.33 3.19 -12.81
C PHE A 302 -6.59 2.69 -14.04
N MET A 303 -7.29 2.46 -15.15
CA MET A 303 -6.64 2.10 -16.42
C MET A 303 -5.75 3.23 -16.93
N THR A 304 -6.20 4.48 -16.79
CA THR A 304 -5.41 5.67 -17.11
C THR A 304 -4.15 5.74 -16.22
N LEU A 305 -4.27 5.51 -14.91
CA LEU A 305 -3.13 5.45 -14.01
C LEU A 305 -2.11 4.40 -14.45
N CYS A 306 -2.56 3.17 -14.72
CA CYS A 306 -1.67 2.09 -15.17
C CYS A 306 -0.94 2.48 -16.46
N LYS A 307 -1.62 3.07 -17.42
CA LYS A 307 -1.01 3.60 -18.67
C LYS A 307 0.01 4.71 -18.36
N LEU A 308 -0.32 5.66 -17.50
CA LEU A 308 0.55 6.77 -17.13
C LEU A 308 1.84 6.33 -16.45
N ILE A 309 1.79 5.32 -15.60
CA ILE A 309 2.97 4.77 -14.91
C ILE A 309 3.68 3.65 -15.67
N GLY A 310 3.07 3.12 -16.72
CA GLY A 310 3.66 2.08 -17.58
C GLY A 310 3.59 0.68 -16.93
N THR A 311 2.44 0.31 -16.38
CA THR A 311 2.22 -0.94 -15.64
C THR A 311 0.96 -1.66 -16.13
N GLU A 312 0.79 -2.92 -15.80
CA GLU A 312 -0.43 -3.68 -16.11
C GLU A 312 -1.46 -3.59 -14.97
N PRO A 313 -2.76 -3.50 -15.27
CA PRO A 313 -3.80 -3.59 -14.27
C PRO A 313 -3.98 -5.04 -13.79
N TYR A 314 -4.24 -5.20 -12.49
CA TYR A 314 -4.72 -6.41 -11.86
C TYR A 314 -5.98 -6.05 -11.07
N ILE A 315 -7.13 -6.56 -11.50
CA ILE A 315 -8.42 -6.19 -10.93
C ILE A 315 -8.88 -7.24 -9.93
N THR A 316 -9.31 -6.78 -8.75
CA THR A 316 -10.04 -7.59 -7.78
C THR A 316 -11.53 -7.29 -7.93
N VAL A 317 -12.36 -8.31 -8.20
CA VAL A 317 -13.82 -8.15 -8.32
C VAL A 317 -14.52 -8.28 -6.99
N ASN A 318 -15.68 -7.62 -6.84
CA ASN A 318 -16.47 -7.66 -5.63
C ASN A 318 -17.09 -9.06 -5.42
N ALA A 319 -16.49 -9.89 -4.57
CA ALA A 319 -17.07 -11.14 -4.11
C ALA A 319 -17.56 -11.07 -2.64
N GLY A 320 -17.59 -9.89 -2.05
CA GLY A 320 -18.26 -9.63 -0.77
C GLY A 320 -19.78 -9.59 -0.96
N PHE A 321 -20.32 -8.43 -1.30
CA PHE A 321 -21.75 -8.24 -1.59
C PHE A 321 -22.10 -8.36 -3.07
N GLY A 322 -21.13 -8.41 -3.98
CA GLY A 322 -21.33 -8.63 -5.40
C GLY A 322 -21.62 -10.08 -5.76
N ASP A 323 -21.94 -10.29 -7.05
CA ASP A 323 -22.29 -11.58 -7.62
C ASP A 323 -21.50 -11.88 -8.91
N ALA A 324 -21.62 -13.12 -9.38
CA ALA A 324 -20.92 -13.62 -10.57
C ALA A 324 -21.35 -12.90 -11.86
N HIS A 325 -22.60 -12.39 -11.93
CA HIS A 325 -23.08 -11.65 -13.07
C HIS A 325 -22.41 -10.29 -13.17
N SER A 326 -22.37 -9.54 -12.07
CA SER A 326 -21.69 -8.24 -12.00
C SER A 326 -20.20 -8.36 -12.33
N ALA A 327 -19.51 -9.40 -11.83
CA ALA A 327 -18.12 -9.65 -12.16
C ALA A 327 -17.89 -9.97 -13.65
N ALA A 328 -18.78 -10.76 -14.26
CA ALA A 328 -18.73 -11.04 -15.69
C ALA A 328 -18.99 -9.79 -16.54
N GLU A 329 -19.90 -8.91 -16.11
CA GLU A 329 -20.15 -7.62 -16.74
C GLU A 329 -18.94 -6.68 -16.61
N GLU A 330 -18.24 -6.69 -15.49
CA GLU A 330 -17.01 -5.92 -15.32
C GLU A 330 -15.92 -6.40 -16.30
N VAL A 331 -15.77 -7.72 -16.49
CA VAL A 331 -14.87 -8.27 -17.54
C VAL A 331 -15.31 -7.82 -18.92
N GLU A 332 -16.62 -7.85 -19.26
CA GLU A 332 -17.12 -7.37 -20.54
C GLU A 332 -16.86 -5.87 -20.74
N TYR A 333 -17.06 -5.05 -19.70
CA TYR A 333 -16.74 -3.62 -19.78
C TYR A 333 -15.25 -3.40 -20.07
N MET A 334 -14.36 -4.12 -19.40
CA MET A 334 -12.91 -3.96 -19.56
C MET A 334 -12.39 -4.53 -20.88
N ASN A 335 -12.79 -5.75 -21.24
CA ASN A 335 -12.18 -6.52 -22.32
C ASN A 335 -13.07 -6.71 -23.54
N GLY A 336 -14.37 -6.47 -23.43
CA GLY A 336 -15.33 -6.69 -24.51
C GLY A 336 -15.14 -5.76 -25.70
N ALA A 337 -15.39 -6.28 -26.89
CA ALA A 337 -15.39 -5.48 -28.13
C ALA A 337 -16.50 -4.42 -28.08
N VAL A 338 -16.37 -3.36 -28.87
CA VAL A 338 -17.37 -2.28 -28.98
C VAL A 338 -18.75 -2.78 -29.48
N SER A 339 -18.81 -3.95 -30.07
CA SER A 339 -20.05 -4.61 -30.48
C SER A 339 -20.82 -5.26 -29.34
N THR A 340 -20.17 -5.46 -28.18
CA THR A 340 -20.85 -5.99 -26.98
C THR A 340 -21.55 -4.87 -26.22
N ARG A 341 -22.48 -5.21 -25.36
CA ARG A 341 -23.28 -4.24 -24.59
C ARG A 341 -22.40 -3.31 -23.73
N LEU A 342 -21.49 -3.87 -22.97
CA LEU A 342 -20.64 -3.08 -22.06
C LEU A 342 -19.37 -2.57 -22.73
N GLY A 343 -18.85 -3.21 -23.76
CA GLY A 343 -17.84 -2.62 -24.64
C GLY A 343 -18.33 -1.38 -25.36
N ALA A 344 -19.62 -1.36 -25.80
CA ALA A 344 -20.26 -0.15 -26.32
C ALA A 344 -20.44 0.94 -25.24
N LEU A 345 -20.74 0.58 -24.00
CA LEU A 345 -20.81 1.53 -22.89
C LEU A 345 -19.44 2.17 -22.64
N ARG A 346 -18.38 1.37 -22.55
CA ARG A 346 -17.00 1.85 -22.42
C ARG A 346 -16.63 2.83 -23.55
N ALA A 347 -17.01 2.50 -24.78
CA ALA A 347 -16.77 3.36 -25.93
C ALA A 347 -17.50 4.70 -25.83
N ARG A 348 -18.78 4.71 -25.39
CA ARG A 348 -19.52 5.95 -25.12
C ARG A 348 -18.91 6.79 -24.00
N ASN A 349 -18.26 6.14 -23.05
CA ASN A 349 -17.52 6.80 -21.97
C ASN A 349 -16.14 7.37 -22.43
N GLY A 350 -15.81 7.27 -23.72
CA GLY A 350 -14.59 7.81 -24.31
C GLY A 350 -13.45 6.79 -24.47
N HIS A 351 -13.69 5.52 -24.18
CA HIS A 351 -12.68 4.45 -24.19
C HIS A 351 -13.05 3.33 -25.19
N PRO A 352 -12.96 3.57 -26.52
CA PRO A 352 -13.41 2.59 -27.53
C PRO A 352 -12.52 1.33 -27.58
N VAL A 353 -11.25 1.44 -27.24
CA VAL A 353 -10.31 0.30 -27.25
C VAL A 353 -10.47 -0.51 -25.96
N PRO A 354 -10.59 -1.85 -26.04
CA PRO A 354 -10.55 -2.70 -24.86
C PRO A 354 -9.28 -2.52 -24.03
N TYR A 355 -9.39 -2.61 -22.72
CA TYR A 355 -8.24 -2.43 -21.84
C TYR A 355 -7.35 -3.67 -21.77
N HIS A 356 -7.87 -4.85 -22.18
CA HIS A 356 -7.16 -6.13 -22.17
C HIS A 356 -6.59 -6.48 -20.80
N VAL A 357 -7.40 -6.31 -19.76
CA VAL A 357 -7.03 -6.68 -18.39
C VAL A 357 -6.82 -8.17 -18.32
N LYS A 358 -5.60 -8.58 -17.97
CA LYS A 358 -5.18 -9.97 -17.94
C LYS A 358 -5.48 -10.65 -16.61
N PHE A 359 -5.18 -9.97 -15.49
CA PHE A 359 -5.22 -10.55 -14.14
C PHE A 359 -6.47 -10.13 -13.39
N TRP A 360 -7.15 -11.12 -12.81
CA TRP A 360 -8.40 -10.94 -12.09
C TRP A 360 -8.39 -11.77 -10.81
N ASN A 361 -8.60 -11.12 -9.66
CA ASN A 361 -8.79 -11.81 -8.39
C ASN A 361 -10.26 -11.85 -8.02
N ILE A 362 -10.74 -13.00 -7.56
CA ILE A 362 -12.12 -13.18 -7.10
C ILE A 362 -12.17 -12.89 -5.61
N GLY A 363 -12.61 -11.68 -5.25
CA GLY A 363 -12.75 -11.20 -3.88
C GLY A 363 -11.44 -10.82 -3.18
N ASN A 364 -11.59 -10.35 -1.96
CA ASN A 364 -10.50 -9.96 -1.06
C ASN A 364 -10.74 -10.57 0.32
N GLU A 365 -9.75 -11.27 0.87
CA GLU A 365 -9.75 -11.81 2.25
C GLU A 365 -11.12 -12.34 2.74
N PRO A 366 -11.86 -13.14 1.97
CA PRO A 366 -13.25 -13.53 2.29
C PRO A 366 -13.36 -14.33 3.59
N TYR A 367 -12.24 -14.77 4.12
CA TYR A 367 -12.06 -15.45 5.41
C TYR A 367 -12.01 -14.47 6.58
N GLY A 368 -11.64 -13.20 6.34
CA GLY A 368 -11.29 -12.26 7.39
C GLY A 368 -12.50 -11.71 8.16
N PRO A 369 -12.49 -11.67 9.51
CA PRO A 369 -13.58 -11.09 10.30
C PRO A 369 -13.75 -9.58 10.12
N TRP A 370 -12.80 -8.92 9.50
CA TRP A 370 -12.82 -7.50 9.15
C TRP A 370 -13.46 -7.23 7.78
N GLU A 371 -13.74 -8.30 6.99
CA GLU A 371 -14.19 -8.18 5.61
C GLU A 371 -15.71 -8.13 5.51
N LEU A 372 -16.24 -7.28 4.64
CA LEU A 372 -17.67 -7.24 4.33
C LEU A 372 -18.04 -8.46 3.47
N GLY A 373 -19.17 -9.08 3.78
CA GLY A 373 -19.62 -10.27 3.06
C GLY A 373 -18.76 -11.50 3.29
N ARG A 374 -17.92 -11.50 4.36
CA ARG A 374 -17.17 -12.69 4.77
C ARG A 374 -18.07 -13.91 4.95
N THR A 375 -17.50 -15.08 4.72
CA THR A 375 -18.25 -16.33 4.83
C THR A 375 -17.33 -17.50 5.20
N ASP A 376 -17.88 -18.70 5.30
CA ASP A 376 -17.07 -19.91 5.46
C ASP A 376 -16.50 -20.41 4.11
N LEU A 377 -15.42 -21.18 4.19
CA LEU A 377 -14.71 -21.71 3.02
C LEU A 377 -15.63 -22.52 2.10
N LYS A 378 -16.50 -23.37 2.66
CA LYS A 378 -17.34 -24.25 1.88
C LYS A 378 -18.32 -23.47 1.00
N TYR A 379 -18.94 -22.43 1.54
CA TYR A 379 -19.81 -21.55 0.77
C TYR A 379 -19.02 -20.72 -0.24
N TYR A 380 -17.85 -20.21 0.17
CA TYR A 380 -17.04 -19.37 -0.71
C TYR A 380 -16.48 -20.13 -1.92
N VAL A 381 -16.12 -21.40 -1.77
CA VAL A 381 -15.72 -22.26 -2.89
C VAL A 381 -16.84 -22.34 -3.95
N LEU A 382 -18.10 -22.48 -3.55
CA LEU A 382 -19.24 -22.46 -4.49
C LEU A 382 -19.30 -21.11 -5.20
N LYS A 383 -19.24 -20.02 -4.45
CA LYS A 383 -19.28 -18.65 -4.97
C LYS A 383 -18.11 -18.40 -5.94
N HIS A 384 -16.88 -18.71 -5.54
CA HIS A 384 -15.70 -18.61 -6.41
C HIS A 384 -15.88 -19.35 -7.73
N ASN A 385 -16.40 -20.58 -7.68
CA ASN A 385 -16.57 -21.41 -8.86
C ASN A 385 -17.61 -20.82 -9.83
N GLU A 386 -18.66 -20.17 -9.32
CA GLU A 386 -19.65 -19.45 -10.13
C GLU A 386 -19.04 -18.22 -10.79
N PHE A 387 -18.30 -17.41 -10.04
CA PHE A 387 -17.56 -16.25 -10.56
C PHE A 387 -16.61 -16.65 -11.67
N ALA A 388 -15.77 -17.65 -11.42
CA ALA A 388 -14.76 -18.10 -12.37
C ALA A 388 -15.39 -18.56 -13.71
N ARG A 389 -16.49 -19.32 -13.65
CA ARG A 389 -17.21 -19.77 -14.85
C ARG A 389 -17.86 -18.60 -15.60
N ALA A 390 -18.49 -17.68 -14.87
CA ALA A 390 -19.14 -16.53 -15.47
C ALA A 390 -18.15 -15.58 -16.15
N MET A 391 -17.06 -15.26 -15.48
CA MET A 391 -16.00 -14.38 -16.01
C MET A 391 -15.30 -15.00 -17.23
N ARG A 392 -14.92 -16.29 -17.16
CA ARG A 392 -14.29 -16.99 -18.30
C ARG A 392 -15.22 -17.23 -19.48
N LYS A 393 -16.54 -17.23 -19.28
CA LYS A 393 -17.52 -17.27 -20.37
C LYS A 393 -17.46 -15.99 -21.21
N VAL A 394 -17.15 -14.86 -20.58
CA VAL A 394 -16.99 -13.56 -21.28
C VAL A 394 -15.64 -13.47 -21.95
N ASP A 395 -14.57 -13.79 -21.23
CA ASP A 395 -13.22 -13.77 -21.75
C ASP A 395 -12.42 -15.01 -21.25
N PRO A 396 -12.26 -16.03 -22.06
CA PRO A 396 -11.54 -17.25 -21.66
C PRO A 396 -10.02 -17.07 -21.52
N SER A 397 -9.47 -15.92 -21.94
CA SER A 397 -8.03 -15.65 -21.90
C SER A 397 -7.55 -15.04 -20.57
N ILE A 398 -8.45 -14.67 -19.68
CA ILE A 398 -8.11 -14.06 -18.39
C ILE A 398 -7.41 -15.05 -17.45
N VAL A 399 -6.48 -14.53 -16.69
CA VAL A 399 -5.79 -15.27 -15.62
C VAL A 399 -6.55 -15.00 -14.33
N LEU A 400 -7.15 -16.05 -13.76
CA LEU A 400 -7.94 -15.97 -12.54
C LEU A 400 -7.12 -16.37 -11.32
N LEU A 401 -7.22 -15.56 -10.26
CA LEU A 401 -6.63 -15.84 -8.98
C LEU A 401 -7.72 -16.09 -7.93
N ALA A 402 -7.48 -17.07 -7.06
CA ALA A 402 -8.34 -17.39 -5.93
C ALA A 402 -7.81 -16.72 -4.67
N SER A 403 -8.68 -16.12 -3.86
CA SER A 403 -8.30 -15.48 -2.59
C SER A 403 -8.00 -16.52 -1.52
N GLY A 404 -6.75 -17.02 -1.49
CA GLY A 404 -6.26 -18.00 -0.53
C GLY A 404 -5.93 -17.40 0.83
N ALA A 405 -5.77 -18.29 1.78
CA ALA A 405 -5.14 -18.06 3.07
C ALA A 405 -4.53 -19.37 3.55
N MET A 406 -3.27 -19.35 3.94
CA MET A 406 -2.59 -20.48 4.54
C MET A 406 -2.91 -20.59 6.03
N PRO A 407 -2.85 -21.78 6.62
CA PRO A 407 -3.27 -22.03 8.00
C PRO A 407 -2.62 -21.14 9.06
N ASP A 408 -1.37 -20.73 8.85
CA ASP A 408 -0.67 -19.84 9.78
C ASP A 408 -1.31 -18.44 9.81
N GLU A 409 -1.71 -17.89 8.64
CA GLU A 409 -2.42 -16.61 8.53
C GLU A 409 -3.78 -16.68 9.22
N GLU A 410 -4.55 -17.70 8.90
CA GLU A 410 -5.87 -17.91 9.48
C GLU A 410 -5.83 -18.04 11.00
N THR A 411 -4.77 -18.65 11.53
CA THR A 411 -4.59 -18.81 12.96
C THR A 411 -4.19 -17.51 13.65
N ILE A 412 -3.20 -16.79 13.14
CA ILE A 412 -2.68 -15.57 13.79
C ILE A 412 -3.61 -14.35 13.62
N GLU A 413 -4.42 -14.31 12.59
CA GLU A 413 -5.42 -13.27 12.40
C GLU A 413 -6.74 -13.55 13.13
N GLY A 414 -6.81 -14.64 13.92
CA GLY A 414 -7.91 -14.91 14.84
C GLY A 414 -9.08 -15.69 14.25
N ILE A 415 -8.97 -16.16 13.01
CA ILE A 415 -10.02 -16.93 12.31
C ILE A 415 -10.28 -18.25 13.03
N ALA A 416 -9.22 -18.94 13.46
CA ALA A 416 -9.33 -20.17 14.24
C ALA A 416 -10.12 -19.96 15.55
N SER A 417 -10.01 -18.78 16.18
CA SER A 417 -10.78 -18.40 17.37
C SER A 417 -12.26 -18.19 17.04
N GLU A 418 -12.57 -17.54 15.93
CA GLU A 418 -13.96 -17.29 15.51
C GLU A 418 -14.69 -18.55 15.06
N LEU A 419 -13.97 -19.45 14.41
CA LEU A 419 -14.50 -20.77 14.01
C LEU A 419 -14.57 -21.75 15.18
N HIS A 420 -14.18 -21.33 16.40
CA HIS A 420 -14.14 -22.18 17.58
C HIS A 420 -13.36 -23.49 17.39
N LEU A 421 -12.29 -23.43 16.58
CA LEU A 421 -11.46 -24.61 16.31
C LEU A 421 -10.74 -25.06 17.56
N LYS A 422 -10.66 -26.38 17.74
CA LYS A 422 -9.91 -27.01 18.82
C LYS A 422 -8.46 -26.55 18.76
N ASP A 423 -7.89 -26.23 19.90
CA ASP A 423 -6.51 -25.80 20.07
C ASP A 423 -6.12 -24.47 19.38
N TYR A 424 -7.08 -23.66 18.92
CA TYR A 424 -6.85 -22.36 18.26
C TYR A 424 -5.95 -22.45 17.03
N GLN A 425 -6.02 -23.53 16.30
CA GLN A 425 -5.21 -23.74 15.09
C GLN A 425 -6.10 -24.18 13.93
N VAL A 426 -5.74 -23.73 12.73
CA VAL A 426 -6.24 -24.30 11.50
C VAL A 426 -5.28 -25.43 11.09
N PRO A 427 -5.70 -26.71 11.13
CA PRO A 427 -4.82 -27.80 10.73
C PRO A 427 -4.54 -27.73 9.23
N PHE A 428 -3.29 -27.98 8.84
CA PHE A 428 -2.85 -27.94 7.46
C PHE A 428 -3.68 -28.90 6.58
N CYS A 429 -4.21 -28.36 5.48
CA CYS A 429 -5.08 -29.05 4.53
C CYS A 429 -6.35 -29.65 5.14
N SER A 430 -6.86 -29.09 6.24
CA SER A 430 -8.18 -29.39 6.81
C SER A 430 -9.29 -28.73 5.99
N ASP A 431 -10.54 -28.93 6.42
CA ASP A 431 -11.72 -28.29 5.82
C ASP A 431 -11.82 -26.78 6.15
N ALA A 432 -10.92 -26.26 6.99
CA ALA A 432 -10.82 -24.84 7.32
C ALA A 432 -9.67 -24.15 6.57
N ASP A 433 -8.74 -24.88 5.98
CA ASP A 433 -7.60 -24.36 5.21
C ASP A 433 -8.06 -23.86 3.83
N TRP A 434 -8.08 -22.55 3.65
CA TRP A 434 -8.62 -21.91 2.44
C TRP A 434 -7.85 -22.26 1.18
N THR A 435 -6.54 -22.20 1.22
CA THR A 435 -5.70 -22.56 0.06
C THR A 435 -5.89 -24.02 -0.33
N CYS A 436 -5.90 -24.93 0.64
CA CYS A 436 -6.19 -26.35 0.36
C CYS A 436 -7.62 -26.57 -0.14
N GLY A 437 -8.59 -25.78 0.31
CA GLY A 437 -9.97 -25.86 -0.14
C GLY A 437 -10.12 -25.61 -1.65
N TYR A 438 -9.42 -24.61 -2.19
CA TYR A 438 -9.39 -24.39 -3.64
C TYR A 438 -8.72 -25.54 -4.39
N LEU A 439 -7.61 -26.04 -3.87
CA LEU A 439 -6.91 -27.18 -4.48
C LEU A 439 -7.79 -28.42 -4.56
N LYS A 440 -8.66 -28.64 -3.58
CA LYS A 440 -9.61 -29.78 -3.54
C LYS A 440 -10.86 -29.56 -4.40
N HIS A 441 -11.44 -28.35 -4.38
CA HIS A 441 -12.81 -28.16 -4.82
C HIS A 441 -13.01 -27.17 -5.98
N SER A 442 -11.94 -26.43 -6.36
CA SER A 442 -12.00 -25.42 -7.43
C SER A 442 -10.98 -25.71 -8.55
N TRP A 443 -10.47 -26.93 -8.61
CA TRP A 443 -9.43 -27.31 -9.57
C TRP A 443 -9.83 -27.00 -11.02
N GLY A 444 -8.94 -26.23 -11.71
CA GLY A 444 -9.18 -25.80 -13.09
C GLY A 444 -10.00 -24.51 -13.21
N LEU A 445 -10.43 -23.91 -12.10
CA LEU A 445 -11.16 -22.65 -12.06
C LEU A 445 -10.31 -21.46 -11.57
N PHE A 446 -9.02 -21.66 -11.36
CA PHE A 446 -8.01 -20.66 -11.07
C PHE A 446 -6.69 -21.01 -11.75
N ASP A 447 -5.82 -20.02 -11.96
CA ASP A 447 -4.47 -20.16 -12.51
C ASP A 447 -3.40 -19.87 -11.45
N GLY A 448 -3.76 -19.11 -10.42
CA GLY A 448 -2.93 -18.82 -9.26
C GLY A 448 -3.77 -18.66 -8.00
N ILE A 449 -3.11 -18.65 -6.86
CA ILE A 449 -3.73 -18.42 -5.54
C ILE A 449 -3.04 -17.22 -4.91
N THR A 450 -3.84 -16.29 -4.35
CA THR A 450 -3.31 -15.12 -3.66
C THR A 450 -3.08 -15.43 -2.19
N GLU A 451 -2.07 -14.76 -1.62
CA GLU A 451 -1.77 -14.80 -0.21
C GLU A 451 -1.45 -13.37 0.27
N HIS A 452 -1.76 -13.07 1.54
CA HIS A 452 -1.46 -11.80 2.16
C HIS A 452 -0.46 -12.00 3.30
N TRP A 453 0.64 -11.23 3.31
CA TRP A 453 1.73 -11.45 4.27
C TRP A 453 2.02 -10.21 5.10
N TYR A 454 1.32 -10.06 6.17
CA TYR A 454 1.54 -8.98 7.12
C TYR A 454 2.39 -9.47 8.30
N SER A 455 3.60 -8.89 8.45
CA SER A 455 4.44 -9.12 9.63
C SER A 455 4.37 -7.94 10.58
N ARG A 456 4.36 -8.22 11.89
CA ARG A 456 4.27 -7.21 12.95
C ARG A 456 5.56 -7.17 13.78
N ALA A 457 6.19 -6.00 13.84
CA ALA A 457 7.43 -5.79 14.58
C ALA A 457 7.20 -5.68 16.10
N GLY A 458 8.19 -6.11 16.89
CA GLY A 458 8.17 -5.98 18.35
C GLY A 458 7.17 -6.90 19.08
N VAL A 459 6.56 -7.83 18.38
CA VAL A 459 5.63 -8.82 18.94
C VAL A 459 5.89 -10.20 18.36
N ARG A 460 5.48 -11.24 19.06
CA ARG A 460 5.35 -12.61 18.56
C ARG A 460 3.94 -13.12 18.85
N PHE A 461 3.50 -14.09 18.08
CA PHE A 461 2.28 -14.82 18.40
C PHE A 461 2.58 -15.87 19.50
N ASP A 462 1.65 -16.01 20.43
CA ASP A 462 1.73 -16.94 21.55
C ASP A 462 0.36 -17.63 21.70
N LEU A 463 0.33 -18.92 21.44
CA LEU A 463 -0.90 -19.70 21.41
C LEU A 463 -1.61 -19.72 22.76
N GLU A 464 -0.86 -19.83 23.86
CA GLU A 464 -1.44 -19.81 25.20
C GLU A 464 -2.03 -18.45 25.58
N ALA A 465 -1.45 -17.38 25.06
CA ALA A 465 -2.04 -16.04 25.19
C ALA A 465 -3.31 -15.91 24.33
N ALA A 466 -3.34 -16.52 23.14
CA ALA A 466 -4.50 -16.55 22.26
C ALA A 466 -5.67 -17.31 22.90
N LYS A 467 -5.43 -18.52 23.41
CA LYS A 467 -6.42 -19.34 24.14
C LYS A 467 -7.03 -18.61 25.35
N LYS A 468 -6.26 -17.74 25.98
CA LYS A 468 -6.71 -16.90 27.12
C LYS A 468 -7.38 -15.59 26.68
N GLY A 469 -7.56 -15.37 25.38
CA GLY A 469 -8.11 -14.13 24.82
C GLY A 469 -7.26 -12.89 25.12
N LYS A 470 -5.97 -13.06 25.44
CA LYS A 470 -5.08 -11.96 25.84
C LYS A 470 -4.72 -11.09 24.63
N ARG A 471 -5.09 -9.83 24.69
CA ARG A 471 -4.81 -8.83 23.66
C ARG A 471 -3.71 -7.86 24.10
N TYR A 472 -2.78 -7.55 23.21
CA TYR A 472 -1.75 -6.56 23.43
C TYR A 472 -2.00 -5.33 22.58
N GLN A 473 -2.18 -4.18 23.24
CA GLN A 473 -2.37 -2.88 22.58
C GLN A 473 -3.46 -2.87 21.48
N GLY A 474 -4.54 -3.64 21.61
CA GLY A 474 -5.67 -3.69 20.66
C GLY A 474 -5.40 -4.48 19.38
N MET A 475 -4.35 -5.30 19.34
CA MET A 475 -4.17 -6.36 18.34
C MET A 475 -5.11 -7.54 18.64
N GLU A 476 -5.17 -8.47 17.71
CA GLU A 476 -5.86 -9.75 17.87
C GLU A 476 -5.32 -10.50 19.08
N ALA A 477 -6.09 -11.46 19.61
CA ALA A 477 -5.64 -12.26 20.74
C ALA A 477 -4.40 -13.10 20.34
N GLY A 478 -3.47 -13.23 21.28
CA GLY A 478 -2.26 -14.03 21.10
C GLY A 478 -0.98 -13.23 20.85
N TYR A 479 -1.07 -11.97 20.43
CA TYR A 479 0.15 -11.17 20.31
C TYR A 479 0.70 -10.77 21.66
N VAL A 480 1.98 -11.07 21.87
CA VAL A 480 2.74 -10.68 23.06
C VAL A 480 3.97 -9.87 22.68
N PRO A 481 4.39 -8.88 23.51
CA PRO A 481 5.58 -8.09 23.20
C PRO A 481 6.85 -8.95 23.25
N VAL A 482 7.78 -8.67 22.34
CA VAL A 482 9.09 -9.30 22.32
C VAL A 482 10.19 -8.25 22.12
N LYS A 483 11.29 -8.40 22.84
CA LYS A 483 12.49 -7.60 22.63
C LYS A 483 13.32 -8.25 21.52
N GLN A 484 13.57 -7.51 20.46
CA GLN A 484 14.34 -7.96 19.30
C GLN A 484 15.61 -7.15 19.14
N THR A 485 16.72 -7.80 18.77
CA THR A 485 17.88 -7.10 18.22
C THR A 485 17.53 -6.49 16.88
N VAL A 486 18.37 -5.56 16.36
CA VAL A 486 18.17 -4.98 15.04
C VAL A 486 18.10 -6.07 13.98
N LEU A 487 19.02 -7.03 14.01
CA LEU A 487 19.08 -8.11 13.04
C LEU A 487 17.84 -9.02 13.09
N GLN A 488 17.35 -9.39 14.27
CA GLN A 488 16.09 -10.13 14.41
C GLN A 488 14.89 -9.35 13.89
N TRP A 489 14.86 -8.05 14.16
CA TRP A 489 13.79 -7.17 13.70
C TRP A 489 13.75 -7.07 12.17
N VAL A 490 14.90 -6.85 11.50
CA VAL A 490 14.98 -6.70 10.03
C VAL A 490 14.71 -8.02 9.31
N ARG A 491 15.08 -9.17 9.89
CA ARG A 491 14.90 -10.49 9.27
C ARG A 491 13.49 -11.06 9.44
N LYS A 492 12.73 -10.57 10.40
CA LYS A 492 11.41 -11.13 10.70
C LYS A 492 10.48 -11.25 9.48
N PRO A 493 10.30 -10.21 8.62
CA PRO A 493 9.40 -10.35 7.48
C PRO A 493 9.93 -11.31 6.40
N SER A 494 11.23 -11.44 6.21
CA SER A 494 11.78 -12.45 5.27
C SER A 494 11.57 -13.88 5.77
N ASN A 495 11.62 -14.11 7.09
CA ASN A 495 11.27 -15.40 7.67
C ASN A 495 9.80 -15.76 7.39
N ARG A 496 8.91 -14.76 7.34
CA ARG A 496 7.50 -14.97 6.97
C ARG A 496 7.38 -15.44 5.52
N VAL A 497 8.11 -14.81 4.60
CA VAL A 497 8.17 -15.25 3.19
C VAL A 497 8.65 -16.70 3.09
N HIS A 498 9.71 -17.04 3.82
CA HIS A 498 10.25 -18.40 3.83
C HIS A 498 9.24 -19.44 4.34
N LEU A 499 8.53 -19.15 5.42
CA LEU A 499 7.47 -20.00 5.94
C LEU A 499 6.38 -20.27 4.88
N LYS A 500 5.91 -19.21 4.21
CA LYS A 500 4.93 -19.34 3.12
C LYS A 500 5.45 -20.20 1.96
N ALA A 501 6.73 -20.10 1.66
CA ALA A 501 7.37 -20.97 0.66
C ALA A 501 7.38 -22.43 1.09
N GLU A 502 7.70 -22.73 2.36
CA GLU A 502 7.63 -24.09 2.90
C GLU A 502 6.21 -24.65 2.86
N GLU A 503 5.21 -23.84 3.23
CA GLU A 503 3.80 -24.23 3.16
C GLU A 503 3.35 -24.50 1.72
N TRP A 504 3.77 -23.65 0.76
CA TRP A 504 3.47 -23.87 -0.66
C TRP A 504 4.08 -25.16 -1.20
N GLN A 505 5.34 -25.43 -0.87
CA GLN A 505 6.00 -26.68 -1.26
C GLN A 505 5.32 -27.92 -0.67
N GLU A 506 4.75 -27.81 0.54
CA GLU A 506 3.95 -28.88 1.12
C GLU A 506 2.63 -29.09 0.37
N TYR A 507 1.98 -28.02 -0.14
CA TYR A 507 0.84 -28.19 -1.05
C TYR A 507 1.25 -28.83 -2.37
N GLU A 508 2.36 -28.44 -2.98
CA GLU A 508 2.87 -29.05 -4.22
C GLU A 508 3.18 -30.56 -4.02
N ARG A 509 3.69 -30.93 -2.86
CA ARG A 509 3.93 -32.33 -2.51
C ARG A 509 2.62 -33.13 -2.41
N ARG A 510 1.56 -32.54 -1.86
CA ARG A 510 0.22 -33.18 -1.74
C ARG A 510 -0.57 -33.14 -3.04
N PHE A 511 -0.41 -32.09 -3.81
CA PHE A 511 -1.09 -31.85 -5.07
C PHE A 511 -0.09 -31.65 -6.22
N PRO A 512 0.63 -32.70 -6.67
CA PRO A 512 1.69 -32.57 -7.69
C PRO A 512 1.16 -32.06 -9.04
N GLY A 513 -0.15 -32.02 -9.22
CA GLY A 513 -0.80 -31.37 -10.35
C GLY A 513 -0.56 -29.86 -10.40
N MET A 514 -0.22 -29.19 -9.28
CA MET A 514 0.10 -27.77 -9.22
C MET A 514 1.31 -27.46 -10.10
N ILE A 515 2.40 -28.21 -9.95
CA ILE A 515 3.62 -28.06 -10.75
C ILE A 515 3.32 -28.28 -12.24
N LYS A 516 2.58 -29.37 -12.56
CA LYS A 516 2.21 -29.71 -13.94
C LYS A 516 1.36 -28.66 -14.64
N LYS A 517 0.47 -27.99 -13.90
CA LYS A 517 -0.42 -26.93 -14.40
C LYS A 517 0.16 -25.53 -14.22
N HIS A 518 1.36 -25.40 -13.67
CA HIS A 518 2.00 -24.11 -13.39
C HIS A 518 1.15 -23.21 -12.52
N ILE A 519 0.42 -23.77 -11.54
CA ILE A 519 -0.28 -22.97 -10.54
C ILE A 519 0.77 -22.17 -9.75
N PHE A 520 0.56 -20.89 -9.64
CA PHE A 520 1.51 -19.99 -9.00
C PHE A 520 0.92 -19.27 -7.80
N MET A 521 1.79 -18.78 -6.92
CA MET A 521 1.46 -17.93 -5.81
C MET A 521 1.55 -16.46 -6.22
N SER A 522 0.56 -15.67 -5.84
CA SER A 522 0.58 -14.22 -5.84
C SER A 522 0.52 -13.72 -4.39
N ASN A 523 1.57 -13.07 -3.93
CA ASN A 523 1.49 -12.30 -2.68
C ASN A 523 0.99 -10.91 -3.01
N ASP A 524 -0.31 -10.72 -3.06
CA ASP A 524 -0.91 -9.49 -3.58
C ASP A 524 -1.23 -8.43 -2.52
N GLU A 525 -0.87 -8.71 -1.25
CA GLU A 525 -0.72 -7.71 -0.19
C GLU A 525 0.39 -8.11 0.79
N TYR A 526 1.39 -7.25 0.95
CA TYR A 526 2.37 -7.45 2.02
C TYR A 526 2.87 -6.14 2.61
N ALA A 527 3.10 -6.15 3.91
CA ALA A 527 3.77 -5.07 4.61
C ALA A 527 4.42 -5.55 5.92
N TYR A 528 5.45 -4.83 6.33
CA TYR A 528 6.08 -4.99 7.63
C TYR A 528 5.86 -3.74 8.47
N THR A 529 5.08 -3.84 9.52
CA THR A 529 4.71 -2.67 10.32
C THR A 529 4.81 -2.96 11.82
N ALA A 530 5.38 -2.02 12.55
CA ALA A 530 5.11 -1.89 13.96
C ALA A 530 3.80 -1.10 14.10
N ARG A 531 2.67 -1.79 14.31
CA ARG A 531 1.39 -1.16 14.58
C ARG A 531 1.12 0.08 13.73
N GLY A 532 0.88 -0.18 12.48
CA GLY A 532 0.36 0.82 11.56
C GLY A 532 1.21 2.07 11.51
N PHE A 533 2.23 2.05 10.69
CA PHE A 533 2.87 3.26 10.18
C PHE A 533 3.58 4.17 11.21
N ARG A 534 3.84 3.71 12.43
CA ARG A 534 4.55 4.53 13.43
C ARG A 534 6.04 4.64 13.18
N GLU A 535 6.66 3.60 12.58
CA GLU A 535 8.00 3.72 12.04
C GLU A 535 7.86 4.12 10.57
N GLY A 536 8.07 5.38 10.27
CA GLY A 536 8.04 5.86 8.89
C GLY A 536 9.08 5.14 8.03
N PRO A 537 9.03 5.25 6.70
CA PRO A 537 9.95 4.60 5.77
C PRO A 537 11.38 5.12 5.98
N ASN A 538 12.11 4.49 6.91
CA ASN A 538 13.50 4.76 7.26
C ASN A 538 14.44 3.65 6.73
N LEU A 539 15.74 3.80 6.93
CA LEU A 539 16.73 2.83 6.44
C LEU A 539 16.57 1.45 7.10
N LYS A 540 16.19 1.38 8.39
CA LYS A 540 15.92 0.12 9.08
C LYS A 540 14.81 -0.69 8.39
N LEU A 541 13.73 -0.02 8.01
CA LEU A 541 12.62 -0.66 7.30
C LEU A 541 13.03 -1.08 5.87
N ALA A 542 13.84 -0.26 5.20
CA ALA A 542 14.37 -0.61 3.88
C ALA A 542 15.28 -1.85 3.92
N LEU A 543 16.13 -2.00 4.97
CA LEU A 543 16.91 -3.23 5.17
C LEU A 543 16.01 -4.46 5.32
N ALA A 544 14.89 -4.32 6.06
CA ALA A 544 13.94 -5.41 6.22
C ALA A 544 13.29 -5.80 4.87
N TYR A 545 12.85 -4.83 4.07
CA TYR A 545 12.30 -5.12 2.74
C TYR A 545 13.36 -5.63 1.75
N ALA A 546 14.62 -5.21 1.87
CA ALA A 546 15.69 -5.80 1.06
C ALA A 546 15.86 -7.30 1.33
N MET A 547 15.77 -7.73 2.59
CA MET A 547 15.77 -9.15 2.95
C MET A 547 14.50 -9.87 2.46
N VAL A 548 13.34 -9.21 2.48
CA VAL A 548 12.10 -9.74 1.87
C VAL A 548 12.29 -9.97 0.38
N PHE A 549 12.84 -9.00 -0.36
CA PHE A 549 13.09 -9.15 -1.79
C PHE A 549 14.10 -10.26 -2.08
N ASN A 550 15.16 -10.36 -1.30
CA ASN A 550 16.11 -11.44 -1.44
C ASN A 550 15.45 -12.81 -1.22
N GLU A 551 14.55 -12.93 -0.24
CA GLU A 551 13.83 -14.17 0.00
C GLU A 551 12.83 -14.50 -1.11
N MET A 552 12.10 -13.53 -1.62
CA MET A 552 11.21 -13.71 -2.77
C MET A 552 11.97 -14.20 -4.01
N LEU A 553 13.16 -13.65 -4.27
CA LEU A 553 14.01 -14.07 -5.38
C LEU A 553 14.54 -15.52 -5.27
N ARG A 554 14.51 -16.13 -4.08
CA ARG A 554 14.84 -17.55 -3.88
C ARG A 554 13.72 -18.49 -4.30
N HIS A 555 12.51 -17.98 -4.54
CA HIS A 555 11.28 -18.71 -4.77
C HIS A 555 10.60 -18.39 -6.11
N THR A 556 11.36 -18.00 -7.12
CA THR A 556 10.84 -17.61 -8.45
C THR A 556 10.22 -18.77 -9.24
N ASP A 557 10.32 -19.99 -8.76
CA ASP A 557 9.68 -21.19 -9.32
C ASP A 557 8.15 -21.14 -9.20
N PHE A 558 7.62 -20.65 -8.10
CA PHE A 558 6.17 -20.56 -7.86
C PHE A 558 5.69 -19.15 -7.47
N LEU A 559 6.50 -18.33 -6.79
CA LEU A 559 6.14 -16.95 -6.46
C LEU A 559 6.33 -16.07 -7.70
N ARG A 560 5.22 -15.71 -8.34
CA ARG A 560 5.24 -15.04 -9.65
C ARG A 560 4.84 -13.58 -9.60
N MET A 561 4.09 -13.18 -8.57
CA MET A 561 3.52 -11.85 -8.41
C MET A 561 3.62 -11.44 -6.95
N THR A 562 4.03 -10.19 -6.70
CA THR A 562 3.98 -9.61 -5.36
C THR A 562 3.50 -8.16 -5.42
N ALA A 563 2.65 -7.73 -4.51
CA ALA A 563 2.13 -6.36 -4.49
C ALA A 563 2.33 -5.69 -3.13
N PHE A 564 3.13 -4.64 -3.13
CA PHE A 564 3.46 -3.89 -1.93
C PHE A 564 2.29 -3.02 -1.44
N THR A 565 1.95 -3.13 -0.17
CA THR A 565 0.87 -2.39 0.49
C THR A 565 1.38 -1.17 1.24
N MET A 566 1.05 0.04 0.84
CA MET A 566 0.40 0.48 -0.39
C MET A 566 1.47 1.02 -1.34
N GLY A 567 1.24 0.94 -2.66
CA GLY A 567 2.21 1.47 -3.63
C GLY A 567 2.60 2.93 -3.37
N VAL A 568 1.67 3.78 -2.97
CA VAL A 568 1.94 5.19 -2.60
C VAL A 568 2.77 5.33 -1.32
N SER A 569 2.91 4.30 -0.49
CA SER A 569 3.83 4.33 0.68
C SER A 569 5.31 4.20 0.29
N THR A 570 5.63 4.08 -0.99
CA THR A 570 6.98 4.27 -1.54
C THR A 570 7.36 5.74 -1.70
N LEU A 571 6.41 6.64 -1.50
CA LEU A 571 6.58 8.09 -1.61
C LEU A 571 6.38 8.76 -0.25
N ASP A 572 7.10 9.86 -0.04
CA ASP A 572 6.73 10.87 0.95
C ASP A 572 6.03 12.00 0.20
N ILE A 573 4.79 12.30 0.57
CA ILE A 573 3.88 13.15 -0.19
C ILE A 573 3.36 14.28 0.67
N SER A 574 3.47 15.50 0.16
CA SER A 574 2.78 16.68 0.66
C SER A 574 1.70 17.13 -0.34
N PRO A 575 0.83 18.07 0.00
CA PRO A 575 -0.16 18.58 -0.94
C PRO A 575 0.39 19.12 -2.27
N VAL A 576 1.66 19.52 -2.30
CA VAL A 576 2.28 20.23 -3.44
C VAL A 576 3.57 19.62 -3.96
N ALA A 577 4.08 18.57 -3.33
CA ALA A 577 5.32 17.91 -3.72
C ALA A 577 5.36 16.45 -3.26
N ALA A 578 6.13 15.64 -3.96
CA ALA A 578 6.42 14.27 -3.57
C ALA A 578 7.90 13.93 -3.82
N VAL A 579 8.44 12.98 -3.06
CA VAL A 579 9.79 12.40 -3.26
C VAL A 579 9.72 10.88 -3.05
N LEU A 580 10.66 10.15 -3.68
CA LEU A 580 10.87 8.75 -3.28
C LEU A 580 11.35 8.73 -1.83
N ASN A 581 10.60 8.09 -0.97
CA ASN A 581 11.06 7.82 0.37
C ASN A 581 12.10 6.68 0.38
N THR A 582 12.53 6.22 1.53
CA THR A 582 13.56 5.21 1.65
C THR A 582 13.15 3.86 1.05
N ASN A 583 11.87 3.47 1.19
CA ASN A 583 11.34 2.25 0.55
C ASN A 583 11.27 2.41 -0.97
N GLY A 584 10.79 3.55 -1.48
CA GLY A 584 10.74 3.82 -2.91
C GLY A 584 12.13 3.81 -3.55
N LEU A 585 13.14 4.30 -2.83
CA LEU A 585 14.53 4.23 -3.28
C LEU A 585 15.02 2.78 -3.37
N LEU A 586 14.63 1.91 -2.43
CA LEU A 586 14.93 0.49 -2.44
C LEU A 586 14.24 -0.23 -3.61
N PHE A 587 12.93 -0.01 -3.82
CA PHE A 587 12.20 -0.58 -4.97
C PHE A 587 12.87 -0.23 -6.29
N LYS A 588 13.25 1.05 -6.45
CA LYS A 588 13.99 1.49 -7.63
C LYS A 588 15.31 0.75 -7.78
N LEU A 589 16.08 0.60 -6.71
CA LEU A 589 17.37 -0.09 -6.72
C LEU A 589 17.23 -1.54 -7.19
N TYR A 590 16.24 -2.27 -6.65
CA TYR A 590 15.99 -3.66 -7.05
C TYR A 590 15.39 -3.77 -8.46
N GLY A 591 14.45 -2.92 -8.82
CA GLY A 591 13.88 -2.87 -10.16
C GLY A 591 14.92 -2.61 -11.25
N ASP A 592 15.89 -1.72 -10.97
CA ASP A 592 16.98 -1.39 -11.90
C ASP A 592 18.00 -2.54 -12.07
N HIS A 593 18.20 -3.41 -11.05
CA HIS A 593 19.36 -4.31 -11.01
C HIS A 593 19.03 -5.78 -10.76
N MET A 594 17.91 -6.09 -10.13
CA MET A 594 17.45 -7.43 -9.79
C MET A 594 16.02 -7.67 -10.31
N GLY A 595 15.61 -6.94 -11.35
CA GLY A 595 14.25 -6.95 -11.89
C GLY A 595 14.00 -8.04 -12.91
N ALA A 596 12.97 -7.82 -13.71
CA ALA A 596 12.46 -8.78 -14.70
C ALA A 596 13.52 -9.42 -15.59
N GLY A 597 13.43 -10.73 -15.75
CA GLY A 597 14.30 -11.53 -16.60
C GLY A 597 15.66 -11.89 -16.00
N MET A 598 16.04 -11.32 -14.84
CA MET A 598 17.22 -11.78 -14.10
C MET A 598 17.04 -13.26 -13.74
N LEU A 599 18.11 -14.01 -13.75
CA LEU A 599 18.13 -15.46 -13.54
C LEU A 599 18.75 -15.74 -12.16
N PRO A 600 17.97 -15.95 -11.09
CA PRO A 600 18.51 -16.29 -9.79
C PRO A 600 19.35 -17.56 -9.85
N VAL A 601 20.44 -17.61 -9.09
CA VAL A 601 21.36 -18.74 -9.02
C VAL A 601 21.57 -19.18 -7.58
N ALA A 602 21.95 -20.43 -7.40
CA ALA A 602 22.15 -20.99 -6.06
C ALA A 602 23.26 -20.25 -5.31
N VAL A 603 22.98 -19.92 -4.06
CA VAL A 603 23.91 -19.27 -3.13
C VAL A 603 24.02 -20.13 -1.87
N THR A 604 25.23 -20.49 -1.51
CA THR A 604 25.55 -21.19 -0.26
C THR A 604 26.58 -20.41 0.55
N GLY A 605 26.65 -20.69 1.83
CA GLY A 605 27.59 -20.03 2.73
C GLY A 605 28.06 -20.96 3.84
N ASN A 606 29.18 -20.60 4.47
CA ASN A 606 29.77 -21.35 5.58
C ASN A 606 29.41 -20.74 6.95
N SER A 607 28.50 -19.79 6.98
CA SER A 607 28.16 -19.07 8.20
C SER A 607 27.21 -19.91 9.05
N PRO A 608 27.38 -19.96 10.37
CA PRO A 608 26.40 -20.60 11.24
C PRO A 608 25.07 -19.88 11.09
N GLN A 609 24.04 -20.67 10.78
CA GLN A 609 22.67 -20.18 10.78
C GLN A 609 22.21 -19.89 12.21
N PRO A 610 21.39 -18.88 12.46
CA PRO A 610 20.69 -18.77 13.74
C PRO A 610 19.76 -19.97 13.92
N LEU A 611 19.37 -20.26 15.16
CA LEU A 611 18.31 -21.22 15.39
C LEU A 611 17.06 -20.84 14.60
N PRO A 612 16.34 -21.79 14.02
CA PRO A 612 15.07 -21.52 13.36
C PRO A 612 14.15 -20.75 14.29
N GLU A 613 13.41 -19.81 13.75
CA GLU A 613 12.28 -19.23 14.47
C GLU A 613 11.27 -20.36 14.68
N GLN A 614 10.97 -20.71 15.92
CA GLN A 614 9.97 -21.74 16.19
C GLN A 614 8.63 -21.27 15.64
N HIS A 615 8.04 -22.08 14.79
CA HIS A 615 6.65 -21.87 14.41
C HIS A 615 5.79 -22.07 15.67
N PRO A 616 4.80 -21.19 15.94
CA PRO A 616 3.99 -21.30 17.14
C PRO A 616 3.10 -22.56 17.18
N PHE A 617 3.08 -23.36 16.12
CA PHE A 617 2.14 -24.49 15.95
C PHE A 617 2.87 -25.77 15.58
N ASP A 618 2.55 -26.85 16.28
CA ASP A 618 3.03 -28.17 15.93
C ASP A 618 2.41 -28.66 14.60
N GLY A 619 3.21 -29.35 13.81
CA GLY A 619 2.75 -29.93 12.53
C GLY A 619 2.78 -29.02 11.33
N PHE A 620 3.23 -27.78 11.48
CA PHE A 620 3.52 -26.89 10.36
C PHE A 620 4.97 -27.05 9.86
N PRO A 621 5.25 -26.62 8.63
CA PRO A 621 6.61 -26.52 8.13
C PRO A 621 7.48 -25.65 9.06
N HIS A 622 8.77 -25.98 9.14
CA HIS A 622 9.71 -25.25 9.98
C HIS A 622 10.31 -24.09 9.22
N THR A 623 10.19 -22.89 9.76
CA THR A 623 10.87 -21.71 9.22
C THR A 623 12.35 -21.80 9.52
N ASN A 624 13.18 -21.90 8.49
CA ASN A 624 14.61 -21.70 8.66
C ASN A 624 14.90 -20.20 8.74
N ALA A 625 15.23 -19.72 9.92
CA ALA A 625 15.30 -18.28 10.25
C ALA A 625 16.43 -17.54 9.55
N GLY A 626 16.76 -17.85 8.32
CA GLY A 626 17.73 -17.03 7.69
C GLY A 626 18.41 -17.47 6.43
N SER A 627 19.15 -16.53 5.89
CA SER A 627 20.06 -16.71 4.76
C SER A 627 21.19 -17.69 5.10
N PRO A 628 21.65 -18.53 4.16
CA PRO A 628 22.84 -19.35 4.34
C PRO A 628 24.13 -18.53 4.58
N THR A 629 24.05 -17.22 4.48
CA THR A 629 25.17 -16.28 4.59
C THR A 629 25.10 -15.37 5.82
N TYR A 630 24.36 -15.79 6.86
CA TYR A 630 24.21 -15.02 8.11
C TYR A 630 25.55 -14.55 8.70
N PRO A 631 25.67 -13.31 9.24
CA PRO A 631 24.63 -12.30 9.47
C PRO A 631 24.28 -11.44 8.26
N LEU A 632 24.96 -11.61 7.14
CA LEU A 632 24.56 -11.02 5.87
C LEU A 632 23.37 -11.77 5.28
N ASP A 633 22.65 -11.12 4.38
CA ASP A 633 21.68 -11.76 3.51
C ASP A 633 22.13 -11.56 2.06
N VAL A 634 22.41 -12.64 1.34
CA VAL A 634 22.99 -12.61 -0.01
C VAL A 634 22.12 -13.42 -0.96
N VAL A 635 21.77 -12.81 -2.10
CA VAL A 635 21.19 -13.48 -3.24
C VAL A 635 21.95 -13.08 -4.50
N ALA A 636 21.99 -13.95 -5.48
CA ALA A 636 22.69 -13.71 -6.73
C ALA A 636 21.81 -14.06 -7.93
N ALA A 637 21.98 -13.32 -9.03
CA ALA A 637 21.30 -13.58 -10.29
C ALA A 637 22.19 -13.24 -11.48
N LEU A 638 22.09 -14.04 -12.55
CA LEU A 638 22.70 -13.70 -13.83
C LEU A 638 21.78 -12.75 -14.62
N SER A 639 22.38 -11.88 -15.41
CA SER A 639 21.64 -11.14 -16.43
C SER A 639 21.04 -12.08 -17.48
N PRO A 640 19.96 -11.70 -18.20
CA PRO A 640 19.34 -12.55 -19.22
C PRO A 640 20.31 -13.05 -20.29
N ASP A 641 21.30 -12.24 -20.66
CA ASP A 641 22.38 -12.58 -21.60
C ASP A 641 23.56 -13.35 -20.97
N ARG A 642 23.47 -13.63 -19.66
CA ARG A 642 24.48 -14.32 -18.84
C ARG A 642 25.88 -13.67 -18.84
N LYS A 643 25.98 -12.40 -19.22
CA LYS A 643 27.26 -11.66 -19.24
C LYS A 643 27.59 -10.96 -17.94
N HIS A 644 26.63 -10.88 -17.02
CA HIS A 644 26.82 -10.26 -15.72
C HIS A 644 26.23 -11.14 -14.63
N LEU A 645 26.95 -11.22 -13.52
CA LEU A 645 26.47 -11.74 -12.25
C LEU A 645 26.20 -10.56 -11.33
N THR A 646 24.98 -10.47 -10.78
CA THR A 646 24.58 -9.43 -9.84
C THR A 646 24.33 -10.07 -8.48
N LEU A 647 24.95 -9.51 -7.42
CA LEU A 647 24.71 -9.88 -6.04
C LEU A 647 23.96 -8.77 -5.32
N SER A 648 22.91 -9.11 -4.62
CA SER A 648 22.33 -8.28 -3.58
C SER A 648 22.87 -8.74 -2.22
N VAL A 649 23.47 -7.83 -1.46
CA VAL A 649 24.01 -8.10 -0.13
C VAL A 649 23.43 -7.11 0.86
N VAL A 650 22.76 -7.61 1.88
CA VAL A 650 22.17 -6.80 2.96
C VAL A 650 22.98 -7.01 4.23
N ASN A 651 23.51 -5.92 4.78
CA ASN A 651 24.19 -5.91 6.08
C ASN A 651 23.41 -5.04 7.07
N ALA A 652 22.69 -5.68 7.98
CA ALA A 652 21.95 -5.00 9.05
C ALA A 652 22.73 -4.93 10.38
N THR A 653 24.01 -5.29 10.37
CA THR A 653 24.89 -5.16 11.54
C THR A 653 25.49 -3.75 11.61
N ASP A 654 26.05 -3.40 12.77
CA ASP A 654 26.72 -2.13 13.04
C ASP A 654 28.22 -2.10 12.63
N SER A 655 28.71 -3.19 12.04
CA SER A 655 30.09 -3.36 11.63
C SER A 655 30.23 -3.75 10.17
N ALA A 656 31.35 -3.41 9.56
CA ALA A 656 31.69 -3.91 8.23
C ALA A 656 32.01 -5.41 8.30
N VAL A 657 31.48 -6.17 7.35
CA VAL A 657 31.67 -7.63 7.30
C VAL A 657 32.48 -8.00 6.05
N PRO A 658 33.64 -8.66 6.20
CA PRO A 658 34.38 -9.18 5.06
C PRO A 658 33.67 -10.41 4.48
N LEU A 659 33.35 -10.35 3.19
CA LEU A 659 32.71 -11.41 2.43
C LEU A 659 33.69 -11.93 1.37
N THR A 660 34.01 -13.22 1.42
CA THR A 660 34.78 -13.89 0.36
C THR A 660 33.83 -14.54 -0.61
N LEU A 661 33.91 -14.13 -1.87
CA LEU A 661 33.06 -14.63 -2.94
C LEU A 661 33.76 -15.72 -3.74
N HIS A 662 33.14 -16.87 -3.84
CA HIS A 662 33.52 -17.98 -4.76
C HIS A 662 32.44 -18.08 -5.84
N VAL A 663 32.86 -18.12 -7.11
CA VAL A 663 31.95 -18.25 -8.24
C VAL A 663 32.27 -19.55 -8.98
N ASN A 664 31.30 -20.47 -8.98
CA ASN A 664 31.32 -21.71 -9.75
C ASN A 664 30.55 -21.50 -11.06
N GLY A 665 30.93 -22.24 -12.11
CA GLY A 665 30.25 -22.15 -13.42
C GLY A 665 30.55 -20.92 -14.25
N ALA A 666 31.17 -19.87 -13.66
CA ALA A 666 31.54 -18.64 -14.35
C ALA A 666 32.85 -18.06 -13.82
N ARG A 667 33.49 -17.19 -14.61
CA ARG A 667 34.72 -16.45 -14.24
C ARG A 667 34.45 -14.97 -14.35
N VAL A 668 34.79 -14.22 -13.32
CA VAL A 668 34.76 -12.73 -13.33
C VAL A 668 35.82 -12.23 -14.31
N THR A 669 35.47 -11.30 -15.20
CA THR A 669 36.31 -10.88 -16.34
C THR A 669 36.67 -9.41 -16.35
N GLY A 670 36.10 -8.59 -15.48
CA GLY A 670 36.31 -7.14 -15.53
C GLY A 670 36.05 -6.44 -14.20
N LYS A 671 35.99 -5.10 -14.26
CA LYS A 671 35.75 -4.26 -13.07
C LYS A 671 34.33 -4.41 -12.56
N THR A 672 34.20 -4.57 -11.25
CA THR A 672 32.95 -4.65 -10.53
C THR A 672 32.35 -3.26 -10.31
N THR A 673 31.04 -3.13 -10.50
CA THR A 673 30.28 -1.95 -10.13
C THR A 673 29.47 -2.22 -8.88
N LEU A 674 29.47 -1.30 -7.94
CA LEU A 674 28.67 -1.33 -6.72
C LEU A 674 27.67 -0.18 -6.70
N TRP A 675 26.40 -0.48 -6.48
CA TRP A 675 25.38 0.49 -6.05
C TRP A 675 25.13 0.27 -4.57
N LYS A 676 25.52 1.27 -3.76
CA LYS A 676 25.46 1.21 -2.31
C LYS A 676 24.40 2.13 -1.78
N MET A 677 23.36 1.57 -1.14
CA MET A 677 22.33 2.31 -0.42
C MET A 677 22.68 2.39 1.05
N THR A 678 22.92 3.60 1.55
CA THR A 678 23.30 3.86 2.95
C THR A 678 22.71 5.18 3.45
N GLY A 679 22.65 5.35 4.77
CA GLY A 679 22.32 6.58 5.48
C GLY A 679 23.25 6.77 6.67
N LYS A 680 23.04 7.85 7.43
CA LYS A 680 23.84 8.13 8.64
C LYS A 680 23.57 7.17 9.79
N ASP A 681 22.33 6.66 9.88
CA ASP A 681 21.86 5.72 10.90
C ASP A 681 20.58 4.99 10.43
N LEU A 682 20.09 4.06 11.23
CA LEU A 682 18.90 3.27 10.96
C LEU A 682 17.60 4.10 10.81
N ASN A 683 17.54 5.28 11.40
CA ASN A 683 16.37 6.17 11.37
C ASN A 683 16.41 7.16 10.19
N ALA A 684 17.50 7.17 9.43
CA ALA A 684 17.63 8.04 8.25
C ALA A 684 16.47 7.80 7.28
N ALA A 685 15.83 8.88 6.85
CA ALA A 685 14.63 8.84 6.00
C ALA A 685 14.64 9.99 5.00
N ASN A 686 14.12 9.75 3.79
CA ASN A 686 13.94 10.78 2.77
C ASN A 686 12.53 11.38 2.89
N ARG A 687 12.45 12.71 2.99
CA ARG A 687 11.19 13.44 3.18
C ARG A 687 11.13 14.68 2.28
N VAL A 688 9.91 15.05 1.91
CA VAL A 688 9.65 16.30 1.19
C VAL A 688 10.20 17.50 1.97
N GLY A 689 10.88 18.40 1.26
CA GLY A 689 11.46 19.63 1.86
C GLY A 689 12.73 19.42 2.67
N GLN A 690 13.28 18.20 2.71
CA GLN A 690 14.52 17.88 3.39
C GLN A 690 15.58 17.35 2.41
N SER A 691 16.84 17.59 2.69
CA SER A 691 17.93 16.96 1.95
C SER A 691 17.89 15.43 2.13
N PRO A 692 18.10 14.63 1.08
CA PRO A 692 18.06 13.18 1.16
C PRO A 692 19.08 12.65 2.19
N GLN A 693 18.57 11.91 3.19
CA GLN A 693 19.40 11.30 4.23
C GLN A 693 19.86 9.88 3.85
N VAL A 694 19.15 9.24 2.94
CA VAL A 694 19.51 7.94 2.36
C VAL A 694 19.70 8.11 0.87
N GLN A 695 20.82 7.58 0.35
CA GLN A 695 21.20 7.72 -1.04
C GLN A 695 21.73 6.40 -1.59
N VAL A 696 21.58 6.21 -2.89
CA VAL A 696 22.26 5.16 -3.65
C VAL A 696 23.47 5.78 -4.36
N LYS A 697 24.66 5.32 -4.02
CA LYS A 697 25.92 5.77 -4.65
C LYS A 697 26.47 4.67 -5.54
N LYS A 698 26.78 5.00 -6.80
CA LYS A 698 27.48 4.13 -7.73
C LYS A 698 28.99 4.28 -7.53
N VAL A 699 29.68 3.17 -7.27
CA VAL A 699 31.13 3.16 -6.98
C VAL A 699 31.79 2.06 -7.83
N ALA A 700 32.95 2.32 -8.36
CA ALA A 700 33.79 1.27 -8.92
C ALA A 700 34.52 0.55 -7.76
N VAL A 701 34.43 -0.78 -7.74
CA VAL A 701 35.15 -1.59 -6.76
C VAL A 701 36.49 -2.01 -7.36
N THR A 702 37.57 -1.58 -6.71
CA THR A 702 38.92 -2.07 -7.01
C THR A 702 39.09 -3.37 -6.21
N GLU A 703 39.09 -4.50 -6.85
CA GLU A 703 39.21 -5.78 -6.17
C GLU A 703 40.63 -6.00 -5.64
N ALA A 704 40.73 -6.20 -4.33
CA ALA A 704 41.87 -6.89 -3.73
C ALA A 704 41.48 -8.39 -3.57
N GLY A 705 41.51 -9.14 -4.66
CA GLY A 705 41.12 -10.55 -4.64
C GLY A 705 39.58 -10.77 -4.55
N ASN A 706 39.15 -11.96 -4.09
CA ASN A 706 37.72 -12.36 -3.97
C ASN A 706 37.05 -11.81 -2.68
N VAL A 707 37.63 -10.84 -1.99
CA VAL A 707 37.11 -10.35 -0.71
C VAL A 707 36.45 -8.98 -0.88
N LEU A 708 35.16 -8.93 -0.58
CA LEU A 708 34.35 -7.69 -0.55
C LEU A 708 34.23 -7.21 0.90
N SER A 709 34.40 -5.93 1.14
CA SER A 709 34.07 -5.32 2.43
C SER A 709 32.67 -4.76 2.39
N VAL A 710 31.72 -5.46 3.01
CA VAL A 710 30.32 -5.04 3.07
C VAL A 710 30.13 -4.04 4.20
N PRO A 711 29.78 -2.78 3.92
CA PRO A 711 29.66 -1.76 4.96
C PRO A 711 28.53 -2.06 5.95
N PRO A 712 28.56 -1.47 7.17
CA PRO A 712 27.46 -1.61 8.11
C PRO A 712 26.19 -0.89 7.61
N ILE A 713 25.02 -1.36 8.01
CA ILE A 713 23.72 -0.71 7.78
C ILE A 713 23.56 -0.33 6.29
N SER A 714 23.71 -1.32 5.40
CA SER A 714 23.70 -1.10 3.96
C SER A 714 22.92 -2.13 3.18
N VAL A 715 22.44 -1.72 2.00
CA VAL A 715 22.03 -2.59 0.90
C VAL A 715 22.99 -2.34 -0.26
N ASP A 716 23.71 -3.38 -0.66
CA ASP A 716 24.77 -3.31 -1.66
C ASP A 716 24.42 -4.21 -2.85
N ILE A 717 24.36 -3.62 -4.04
CA ILE A 717 24.19 -4.37 -5.29
C ILE A 717 25.50 -4.36 -6.05
N TYR A 718 26.19 -5.50 -6.10
CA TYR A 718 27.41 -5.70 -6.86
C TYR A 718 27.08 -6.30 -8.24
N ARG A 719 27.69 -5.77 -9.28
CA ARG A 719 27.57 -6.31 -10.65
C ARG A 719 28.95 -6.63 -11.22
N PHE A 720 29.16 -7.90 -11.50
CA PHE A 720 30.39 -8.46 -12.03
C PHE A 720 30.22 -8.82 -13.50
N PRO A 721 31.04 -8.33 -14.42
CA PRO A 721 31.14 -8.94 -15.75
C PRO A 721 31.63 -10.38 -15.62
N VAL A 722 30.98 -11.33 -16.27
CA VAL A 722 31.35 -12.73 -16.21
C VAL A 722 31.41 -13.37 -17.60
N ALA A 723 32.19 -14.42 -17.71
CA ALA A 723 32.23 -15.34 -18.87
C ALA A 723 32.09 -16.77 -18.36
N PRO A 724 31.55 -17.71 -19.16
CA PRO A 724 31.55 -19.12 -18.84
C PRO A 724 32.96 -19.60 -18.52
N ARG A 725 33.11 -20.48 -17.55
CA ARG A 725 34.39 -21.23 -17.43
C ARG A 725 34.49 -22.22 -18.58
N PRO A 726 35.62 -22.31 -19.25
CA PRO A 726 35.88 -23.45 -20.13
C PRO A 726 35.70 -24.76 -19.33
N GLN A 727 34.97 -25.70 -19.87
CA GLN A 727 34.83 -27.05 -19.31
C GLN A 727 36.17 -27.74 -19.17
#